data_3d07fd193729cfee7587f97659bf1f2c
#
_entry.id   3d07fd193729cfee7587f97659bf1f2c
#
_cell.length_a   1.000
_cell.length_b   1.000
_cell.length_c   1.000
_cell.angle_alpha   90.00
_cell.angle_beta   90.00
_cell.angle_gamma   90.00
#
_symmetry.space_group_name_H-M   'P 1'
#
loop_
_entity.id
_entity.type
_entity.pdbx_description
1 polymer ?
#
loop_
_entity_poly.entity_id
_entity_poly.type
_entity_poly.pdbx_seq_one_letter_code
_entity_poly.pdbx_strand_id
1 'polypeptide(L)'
;MFSHPLHGAGPSDLSRSGSGSGRPLMAAAGPSVGNTNARARPCDTCRVRKTRCVKEEGQTRCVLCAFHNQPCTFLRGPTPRQRRQNREKEREKQTDARDGDENQGISTTSPVAGFETGTSPSSRHGDAASTPASVESNQQFTQIQQVMPFEENMPEPSRPSILSNTLGLDLKTHAEYIGPTDYRDPVLLDLHRPNLLNQEAPPLSTTSTFARRLDYQTVFLVHPDESTASEKMRIADLDAIEATVHPLGRTLVDLYFRIVHPSFPILHKDVFISKHRLSHRHFAPSLLAAVYLVALDWQLYDSQLAGREVESIPDPAALEELAERTINQDMRRPKLSTLEAGLLLLQRNRKIVESGSHTHPMSNRMFTAQIVAMAQDLGIHIDCSSWSIPAWEVGLRRRLAWALYMQDRWGACVHGRPFLIQDNDWDVRPCTAPDYPELGQMDPEANPDHTSPIIVGWDLFIRHIELTQILSDVIRTFYSAAATRVGGTLDQMGVVAAVELAKPLVFRLREWHANLPARLQLQNTQLRELCANGALHLAHAAVEIALHRALVRITTPDTPASLYEVLRSTARAKLQSAIELLGSLRPEHTAAFWGSAAAYQAAEIGSLAGLLWATADSFDEMAWCASRVDELRWALRVRGAAAPFAREALRLLERDIGGLGMVKTANDSIS
;
A
#
# COMPACT_ATOMS: atom_id res chain seq x y z
N MET A 1 -45.45 11.06 -24.29
CA MET A 1 -46.83 11.50 -24.32
C MET A 1 -47.41 11.32 -22.94
N PHE A 2 -47.84 12.46 -22.35
CA PHE A 2 -48.82 12.67 -21.27
C PHE A 2 -48.48 12.09 -19.88
N SER A 3 -48.23 12.85 -18.89
CA SER A 3 -48.78 14.03 -18.18
C SER A 3 -49.31 13.61 -16.82
N HIS A 4 -48.82 14.27 -15.78
CA HIS A 4 -49.36 14.44 -14.42
C HIS A 4 -50.83 14.96 -14.44
N PRO A 5 -51.61 15.04 -13.31
CA PRO A 5 -51.27 15.74 -12.07
C PRO A 5 -51.95 15.22 -10.76
N LEU A 6 -51.39 15.57 -9.59
CA LEU A 6 -51.83 16.51 -8.51
C LEU A 6 -53.10 16.22 -7.68
N HIS A 7 -52.96 16.55 -6.36
CA HIS A 7 -53.92 16.87 -5.27
C HIS A 7 -54.25 15.72 -4.32
N GLY A 8 -54.31 15.88 -3.03
CA GLY A 8 -54.21 17.00 -2.13
C GLY A 8 -54.81 16.59 -0.78
N ALA A 9 -54.44 17.35 0.26
CA ALA A 9 -55.14 17.61 1.51
C ALA A 9 -55.02 16.63 2.68
N GLY A 10 -54.38 17.16 3.79
CA GLY A 10 -54.63 16.73 5.20
C GLY A 10 -55.98 17.29 5.72
N PRO A 11 -56.23 17.57 7.02
CA PRO A 11 -55.43 17.45 8.25
C PRO A 11 -56.29 16.94 9.46
N SER A 12 -55.76 16.91 10.67
CA SER A 12 -56.36 17.26 12.01
C SER A 12 -55.56 16.56 13.13
N ASP A 13 -54.94 17.22 13.99
CA ASP A 13 -55.27 18.05 15.15
C ASP A 13 -55.52 17.29 16.45
N LEU A 14 -54.93 17.81 17.46
CA LEU A 14 -55.24 17.92 18.90
C LEU A 14 -54.14 17.27 19.78
N SER A 15 -53.51 17.93 20.64
CA SER A 15 -53.49 19.21 21.36
C SER A 15 -52.77 19.06 22.70
N ARG A 16 -52.15 20.14 23.08
CA ARG A 16 -51.94 20.77 24.41
C ARG A 16 -50.89 20.17 25.33
N SER A 17 -50.08 20.89 25.99
CA SER A 17 -49.97 22.28 26.51
C SER A 17 -48.60 22.38 27.16
N GLY A 18 -47.88 23.41 27.33
CA GLY A 18 -48.06 24.80 27.49
C GLY A 18 -46.87 25.39 28.22
N SER A 19 -46.61 26.63 27.94
CA SER A 19 -46.00 27.74 28.67
C SER A 19 -44.49 27.67 28.93
N GLY A 20 -43.70 28.68 28.70
CA GLY A 20 -43.88 30.04 28.22
C GLY A 20 -42.68 30.90 28.61
N SER A 21 -42.41 31.86 27.76
CA SER A 21 -41.76 33.17 27.99
C SER A 21 -40.28 33.19 28.35
N GLY A 22 -39.43 34.01 27.82
CA GLY A 22 -39.49 35.18 26.98
C GLY A 22 -38.08 35.80 26.94
N ARG A 23 -37.69 36.30 25.77
CA ARG A 23 -36.58 37.24 25.60
C ARG A 23 -36.94 38.60 26.10
N PRO A 24 -36.01 39.55 26.43
CA PRO A 24 -35.45 40.36 25.37
C PRO A 24 -33.97 40.78 25.49
N LEU A 25 -33.52 41.37 24.38
CA LEU A 25 -32.27 42.08 24.06
C LEU A 25 -32.02 43.33 24.93
N MET A 26 -30.75 43.72 25.05
CA MET A 26 -30.08 45.01 24.76
C MET A 26 -28.80 45.14 25.59
N ALA A 27 -27.67 45.27 25.01
CA ALA A 27 -26.83 46.35 24.57
C ALA A 27 -26.05 47.13 25.65
N ALA A 28 -24.76 47.25 25.39
CA ALA A 28 -23.85 48.36 25.53
C ALA A 28 -22.90 48.48 26.74
N ALA A 29 -21.65 48.71 26.33
CA ALA A 29 -20.57 49.51 26.92
C ALA A 29 -19.64 48.91 27.98
N GLY A 30 -18.32 48.80 27.55
CA GLY A 30 -17.18 48.58 28.42
C GLY A 30 -16.84 49.81 29.32
N PRO A 31 -15.81 49.74 30.13
CA PRO A 31 -14.43 49.73 29.65
C PRO A 31 -13.40 48.90 30.46
N SER A 32 -12.34 48.56 29.77
CA SER A 32 -10.91 48.40 30.06
C SER A 32 -10.34 48.02 31.43
N VAL A 33 -9.27 47.22 31.31
CA VAL A 33 -8.05 47.13 32.10
C VAL A 33 -8.00 46.09 33.21
N GLY A 34 -7.08 45.15 33.02
CA GLY A 34 -6.62 44.26 34.09
C GLY A 34 -6.08 42.91 33.61
N ASN A 35 -4.92 42.93 32.96
CA ASN A 35 -4.14 41.74 32.66
C ASN A 35 -3.56 41.14 33.96
N THR A 36 -4.18 40.08 34.51
CA THR A 36 -3.53 39.19 35.47
C THR A 36 -3.89 37.76 35.15
N ASN A 37 -3.04 37.12 34.33
CA ASN A 37 -3.03 35.68 34.07
C ASN A 37 -2.56 34.92 35.34
N ALA A 38 -3.27 34.99 36.44
CA ALA A 38 -3.16 34.03 37.54
C ALA A 38 -4.03 32.82 37.18
N ARG A 39 -3.41 31.72 36.75
CA ARG A 39 -4.08 30.45 36.50
C ARG A 39 -4.83 30.05 37.78
N ALA A 40 -6.16 30.14 37.77
CA ALA A 40 -7.02 29.74 38.88
C ALA A 40 -6.71 28.28 39.27
N ARG A 41 -6.56 28.07 40.59
CA ARG A 41 -6.28 26.74 41.16
C ARG A 41 -7.41 25.76 40.82
N PRO A 42 -7.12 24.57 40.29
CA PRO A 42 -8.17 23.56 40.08
C PRO A 42 -8.70 23.01 41.39
N CYS A 43 -10.02 22.69 41.47
CA CYS A 43 -10.63 22.04 42.60
C CYS A 43 -10.03 20.65 42.86
N ASP A 44 -10.22 20.12 44.07
CA ASP A 44 -9.59 18.87 44.50
C ASP A 44 -9.99 17.67 43.64
N THR A 45 -11.25 17.62 43.19
CA THR A 45 -11.75 16.56 42.28
C THR A 45 -11.12 16.65 40.88
N CYS A 46 -11.07 17.84 40.28
CA CYS A 46 -10.42 18.02 38.98
C CYS A 46 -8.90 17.78 39.04
N ARG A 47 -8.28 18.10 40.18
CA ARG A 47 -6.86 17.86 40.45
C ARG A 47 -6.54 16.36 40.53
N VAL A 48 -7.34 15.57 41.22
CA VAL A 48 -7.20 14.10 41.29
C VAL A 48 -7.38 13.46 39.92
N ARG A 49 -8.37 13.94 39.16
CA ARG A 49 -8.64 13.45 37.78
C ARG A 49 -7.71 14.01 36.74
N LYS A 50 -6.78 14.91 37.08
CA LYS A 50 -5.84 15.60 36.18
C LYS A 50 -6.52 16.29 34.99
N THR A 51 -7.75 16.81 35.21
CA THR A 51 -8.57 17.49 34.19
C THR A 51 -8.58 19.00 34.40
N ARG A 52 -8.90 19.75 33.33
CA ARG A 52 -9.01 21.21 33.38
C ARG A 52 -10.24 21.60 34.21
N CYS A 53 -10.06 22.47 35.22
CA CYS A 53 -11.13 22.98 36.05
C CYS A 53 -11.60 24.34 35.55
N VAL A 54 -12.79 24.38 34.94
CA VAL A 54 -13.42 25.61 34.45
C VAL A 54 -14.60 25.94 35.35
N LYS A 55 -14.66 27.18 35.87
CA LYS A 55 -15.73 27.66 36.70
C LYS A 55 -16.38 28.87 36.02
N GLU A 56 -17.68 28.82 35.80
CA GLU A 56 -18.46 29.93 35.24
C GLU A 56 -18.74 30.98 36.32
N GLU A 57 -18.85 32.24 35.89
CA GLU A 57 -19.15 33.35 36.81
C GLU A 57 -20.50 33.14 37.48
N GLY A 58 -20.52 33.23 38.80
CA GLY A 58 -21.74 33.04 39.63
C GLY A 58 -22.03 31.60 40.04
N GLN A 59 -21.31 30.60 39.57
CA GLN A 59 -21.52 29.20 39.98
C GLN A 59 -20.64 28.80 41.17
N THR A 60 -21.19 28.03 42.11
CA THR A 60 -20.45 27.53 43.27
C THR A 60 -19.60 26.32 42.95
N ARG A 61 -19.88 25.59 41.85
CA ARG A 61 -19.19 24.38 41.39
C ARG A 61 -18.58 24.59 40.00
N CYS A 62 -17.46 23.96 39.69
CA CYS A 62 -16.94 23.93 38.32
C CYS A 62 -17.81 23.04 37.43
N VAL A 63 -17.77 23.28 36.11
CA VAL A 63 -18.58 22.58 35.11
C VAL A 63 -18.50 21.05 35.27
N LEU A 64 -17.30 20.51 35.50
CA LEU A 64 -17.07 19.06 35.59
C LEU A 64 -17.63 18.48 36.89
N CYS A 65 -17.52 19.20 38.03
CA CYS A 65 -18.11 18.77 39.30
C CYS A 65 -19.64 18.89 39.29
N ALA A 66 -20.19 19.88 38.61
CA ALA A 66 -21.64 20.04 38.42
C ALA A 66 -22.19 18.90 37.57
N PHE A 67 -21.54 18.58 36.42
CA PHE A 67 -21.94 17.50 35.55
C PHE A 67 -21.93 16.12 36.23
N HIS A 68 -20.93 15.83 37.07
CA HIS A 68 -20.85 14.56 37.80
C HIS A 68 -21.53 14.55 39.16
N ASN A 69 -22.28 15.60 39.50
CA ASN A 69 -22.95 15.81 40.79
C ASN A 69 -22.03 15.55 42.01
N GLN A 70 -20.78 16.04 41.94
CA GLN A 70 -19.77 15.86 42.99
C GLN A 70 -19.42 17.18 43.69
N PRO A 71 -18.96 17.13 44.95
CA PRO A 71 -18.54 18.33 45.67
C PRO A 71 -17.32 18.96 45.03
N CYS A 72 -17.38 20.28 44.80
CA CYS A 72 -16.28 21.06 44.24
C CYS A 72 -15.52 21.75 45.36
N THR A 73 -14.55 21.06 45.96
CA THR A 73 -13.82 21.52 47.17
C THR A 73 -12.39 21.96 46.81
N PHE A 74 -11.82 22.83 47.68
CA PHE A 74 -10.45 23.36 47.58
C PHE A 74 -9.68 23.17 48.89
N LEU A 75 -9.92 22.06 49.59
CA LEU A 75 -9.42 21.79 50.93
C LEU A 75 -7.96 21.32 50.97
N ARG A 76 -7.49 20.64 49.94
CA ARG A 76 -6.11 20.09 49.90
C ARG A 76 -5.10 21.14 49.43
N GLY A 77 -4.20 21.55 50.32
CA GLY A 77 -3.11 22.49 50.01
C GLY A 77 -2.22 22.04 48.85
N PRO A 78 -1.37 22.94 48.27
CA PRO A 78 -0.43 22.56 47.23
C PRO A 78 0.61 21.59 47.78
N THR A 79 0.76 20.41 47.16
CA THR A 79 1.82 19.46 47.48
C THR A 79 3.16 20.02 46.95
N PRO A 80 4.22 20.08 47.80
CA PRO A 80 5.55 20.50 47.33
C PRO A 80 6.06 19.60 46.20
N ARG A 81 6.81 20.17 45.26
CA ARG A 81 7.41 19.47 44.13
C ARG A 81 8.44 18.44 44.60
N GLN A 82 8.03 17.21 44.82
CA GLN A 82 8.92 16.04 45.03
C GLN A 82 9.32 15.37 43.69
N ARG A 83 9.67 16.13 42.67
CA ARG A 83 9.97 15.57 41.34
C ARG A 83 11.45 15.35 41.06
N ARG A 84 12.35 15.68 42.03
CA ARG A 84 13.79 15.48 41.86
C ARG A 84 14.37 14.34 42.71
N GLN A 85 13.81 14.04 43.86
CA GLN A 85 14.33 12.99 44.73
C GLN A 85 13.92 11.55 44.38
N ASN A 86 12.80 11.34 43.68
CA ASN A 86 12.43 9.99 43.22
C ASN A 86 13.21 9.51 41.99
N ARG A 87 13.84 10.41 41.24
CA ARG A 87 14.65 10.03 40.08
C ARG A 87 16.10 9.67 40.48
N GLU A 88 16.54 10.11 41.62
CA GLU A 88 17.84 9.70 42.21
C GLU A 88 17.69 8.36 42.94
N LYS A 89 16.61 8.14 43.68
CA LYS A 89 16.34 6.85 44.33
C LYS A 89 16.00 5.69 43.37
N GLU A 90 15.48 5.97 42.19
CA GLU A 90 15.30 4.95 41.13
C GLU A 90 16.61 4.66 40.39
N ARG A 91 17.56 5.58 40.35
CA ARG A 91 18.90 5.33 39.81
C ARG A 91 19.80 4.55 40.80
N GLU A 92 19.70 4.81 42.08
CA GLU A 92 20.41 4.03 43.11
C GLU A 92 19.87 2.61 43.25
N LYS A 93 18.60 2.36 43.03
CA LYS A 93 18.01 1.00 43.02
C LYS A 93 18.31 0.18 41.77
N GLN A 94 18.76 0.81 40.69
CA GLN A 94 19.19 0.11 39.47
C GLN A 94 20.69 -0.19 39.41
N THR A 95 21.47 0.38 40.30
CA THR A 95 22.90 0.06 40.44
C THR A 95 23.15 -1.06 41.45
N ASP A 96 22.26 -1.29 42.43
CA ASP A 96 22.41 -2.35 43.44
C ASP A 96 21.85 -3.74 43.04
N ALA A 97 21.37 -3.90 41.82
CA ALA A 97 20.84 -5.18 41.31
C ALA A 97 21.75 -5.84 40.27
N ARG A 98 23.03 -5.47 40.20
CA ARG A 98 24.00 -6.02 39.25
C ARG A 98 25.35 -6.41 39.82
N ASP A 99 25.43 -6.68 41.11
CA ASP A 99 26.62 -7.32 41.69
C ASP A 99 26.19 -8.53 42.55
N GLY A 100 26.40 -9.69 41.99
CA GLY A 100 26.21 -10.97 42.65
C GLY A 100 26.39 -12.14 41.69
N ASP A 101 27.58 -12.69 41.68
CA ASP A 101 28.07 -14.00 41.16
C ASP A 101 28.85 -13.90 39.85
N GLU A 102 30.01 -14.37 39.80
CA GLU A 102 31.04 -15.21 40.28
C GLU A 102 32.38 -14.95 39.60
N ASN A 103 33.31 -14.77 40.34
CA ASN A 103 34.73 -15.02 40.56
C ASN A 103 35.36 -16.18 39.74
N GLN A 104 36.52 -15.93 39.20
CA GLN A 104 37.77 -16.63 38.92
C GLN A 104 38.35 -16.19 37.58
N GLY A 105 39.46 -15.60 37.44
CA GLY A 105 40.73 -15.57 38.09
C GLY A 105 41.79 -15.37 37.03
N ILE A 106 42.83 -14.60 37.45
CA ILE A 106 44.21 -14.55 36.92
C ILE A 106 44.56 -13.39 35.97
N SER A 107 45.07 -12.35 36.57
CA SER A 107 46.44 -11.69 36.48
C SER A 107 47.06 -11.58 35.08
N THR A 108 47.58 -10.48 34.67
CA THR A 108 48.60 -9.50 35.09
C THR A 108 48.77 -8.50 33.95
N THR A 109 48.98 -7.35 34.06
CA THR A 109 49.84 -6.30 34.57
C THR A 109 49.68 -5.05 33.71
N SER A 110 49.45 -3.96 34.39
CA SER A 110 49.72 -2.59 33.91
C SER A 110 51.23 -2.29 34.04
N PRO A 111 51.82 -1.21 33.52
CA PRO A 111 51.52 0.17 33.90
C PRO A 111 51.72 1.27 32.81
N VAL A 112 50.96 2.33 32.90
CA VAL A 112 51.18 3.71 33.37
C VAL A 112 52.02 4.69 32.52
N ALA A 113 51.42 5.87 32.38
CA ALA A 113 51.94 7.25 32.25
C ALA A 113 52.35 7.73 30.84
N GLY A 114 52.13 8.93 30.44
CA GLY A 114 51.72 10.19 31.03
C GLY A 114 51.74 11.28 29.94
N PHE A 115 50.93 12.28 30.11
CA PHE A 115 51.10 13.73 29.91
C PHE A 115 52.26 14.20 28.99
N GLU A 116 52.12 15.15 28.08
CA GLU A 116 51.84 16.60 28.18
C GLU A 116 51.82 17.29 26.81
N THR A 117 50.99 18.25 26.69
CA THR A 117 50.98 19.59 26.10
C THR A 117 52.16 20.09 25.26
N GLY A 118 51.84 20.85 24.21
CA GLY A 118 52.66 22.00 23.86
C GLY A 118 52.69 22.44 22.40
N THR A 119 51.87 23.43 22.05
CA THR A 119 52.14 24.66 21.26
C THR A 119 52.99 24.64 19.99
N SER A 120 52.40 25.25 18.94
CA SER A 120 53.06 25.89 17.77
C SER A 120 54.14 26.93 18.18
N PRO A 121 55.04 27.41 17.30
CA PRO A 121 54.72 28.17 16.09
C PRO A 121 55.76 28.20 14.93
N SER A 122 55.28 28.61 13.76
CA SER A 122 55.83 29.63 12.83
C SER A 122 57.23 29.53 12.18
N SER A 123 57.18 29.68 10.88
CA SER A 123 57.92 30.58 9.99
C SER A 123 59.16 30.10 9.19
N ARG A 124 59.03 30.37 7.91
CA ARG A 124 59.99 31.05 6.97
C ARG A 124 61.05 30.30 6.18
N HIS A 125 60.92 30.56 4.86
CA HIS A 125 61.92 30.86 3.81
C HIS A 125 62.95 29.80 3.41
N GLY A 126 63.05 29.63 2.13
CA GLY A 126 64.09 30.10 1.23
C GLY A 126 64.33 29.23 0.03
N ASP A 127 64.09 29.81 -1.08
CA ASP A 127 64.86 29.99 -2.30
C ASP A 127 65.67 28.86 -2.96
N ALA A 128 65.49 28.85 -4.22
CA ALA A 128 66.44 28.95 -5.34
C ALA A 128 66.81 27.68 -6.15
N ALA A 129 66.36 27.72 -7.35
CA ALA A 129 67.15 27.71 -8.61
C ALA A 129 67.83 26.40 -9.04
N SER A 130 67.50 25.91 -10.21
CA SER A 130 68.23 26.14 -11.47
C SER A 130 67.85 25.09 -12.53
N THR A 131 67.50 25.61 -13.68
CA THR A 131 67.58 25.01 -15.02
C THR A 131 69.05 24.78 -15.39
N PRO A 132 69.43 24.07 -16.54
CA PRO A 132 68.88 24.27 -17.87
C PRO A 132 68.98 23.10 -18.88
N ALA A 133 68.44 23.42 -20.05
CA ALA A 133 68.87 23.15 -21.43
C ALA A 133 68.49 21.77 -22.03
N SER A 134 68.09 21.63 -23.21
CA SER A 134 68.00 22.29 -24.54
C SER A 134 67.79 21.18 -25.56
N VAL A 135 67.20 21.32 -26.62
CA VAL A 135 67.33 21.84 -27.98
C VAL A 135 66.60 20.86 -28.92
N GLU A 136 65.88 21.17 -29.85
CA GLU A 136 65.70 21.83 -31.12
C GLU A 136 64.47 21.34 -31.85
N SER A 137 63.70 22.17 -32.36
CA SER A 137 63.48 22.72 -33.74
C SER A 137 62.59 21.89 -34.65
N ASN A 138 61.49 22.41 -35.11
CA ASN A 138 61.38 22.96 -36.47
C ASN A 138 60.02 23.64 -36.74
N GLN A 139 60.12 24.65 -37.51
CA GLN A 139 59.31 25.77 -37.90
C GLN A 139 58.12 25.44 -38.82
N GLN A 140 57.20 26.45 -38.83
CA GLN A 140 56.36 26.99 -39.91
C GLN A 140 54.93 26.47 -39.90
N PHE A 141 53.89 27.30 -39.80
CA PHE A 141 53.51 28.47 -40.59
C PHE A 141 52.45 29.32 -39.83
N THR A 142 52.65 30.61 -39.91
CA THR A 142 51.80 31.71 -39.45
C THR A 142 50.47 31.77 -40.22
N GLN A 143 49.35 31.83 -39.49
CA GLN A 143 48.18 32.62 -39.92
C GLN A 143 47.53 33.25 -38.74
N ILE A 144 47.57 34.55 -38.75
CA ILE A 144 46.89 35.47 -37.83
C ILE A 144 45.40 35.39 -38.13
N GLN A 145 44.61 34.91 -37.19
CA GLN A 145 43.18 35.17 -37.18
C GLN A 145 42.84 35.91 -35.89
N GLN A 146 42.20 37.04 -36.12
CA GLN A 146 41.71 37.98 -35.14
C GLN A 146 40.90 37.31 -34.04
N VAL A 147 41.29 37.64 -32.82
CA VAL A 147 40.51 37.33 -31.61
C VAL A 147 39.26 38.19 -31.63
N MET A 148 38.12 37.57 -31.95
CA MET A 148 36.81 38.11 -31.68
C MET A 148 36.50 37.95 -30.18
N PRO A 149 35.78 38.87 -29.55
CA PRO A 149 35.47 38.77 -28.11
C PRO A 149 34.62 37.55 -27.85
N PHE A 150 34.92 36.83 -26.79
CA PHE A 150 34.12 35.78 -26.22
C PHE A 150 32.72 36.36 -25.92
N GLU A 151 31.74 35.99 -26.74
CA GLU A 151 30.32 36.10 -26.34
C GLU A 151 30.13 35.14 -25.17
N GLU A 152 29.85 35.70 -23.99
CA GLU A 152 29.31 34.95 -22.87
C GLU A 152 28.12 34.14 -23.36
N ASN A 153 28.28 32.83 -23.43
CA ASN A 153 27.19 31.89 -23.63
C ASN A 153 26.17 32.13 -22.51
N MET A 154 25.14 32.88 -22.83
CA MET A 154 23.90 32.85 -22.06
C MET A 154 23.49 31.38 -21.91
N PRO A 155 23.25 30.84 -20.71
CA PRO A 155 22.74 29.50 -20.55
C PRO A 155 21.44 29.41 -21.34
N GLU A 156 21.37 28.50 -22.33
CA GLU A 156 20.11 28.17 -22.97
C GLU A 156 19.06 27.93 -21.87
N PRO A 157 17.84 28.46 -22.00
CA PRO A 157 16.80 28.18 -21.04
C PRO A 157 16.66 26.66 -20.93
N SER A 158 17.08 26.11 -19.80
CA SER A 158 17.04 24.68 -19.53
C SER A 158 15.61 24.22 -19.75
N ARG A 159 15.40 23.31 -20.72
CA ARG A 159 14.09 22.68 -20.96
C ARG A 159 13.56 22.21 -19.61
N PRO A 160 12.33 22.53 -19.24
CA PRO A 160 11.78 22.11 -17.95
C PRO A 160 11.91 20.58 -17.82
N SER A 161 12.45 20.14 -16.71
CA SER A 161 12.57 18.70 -16.42
C SER A 161 11.17 18.06 -16.50
N ILE A 162 11.07 16.82 -16.99
CA ILE A 162 9.82 16.05 -16.99
C ILE A 162 9.19 15.95 -15.59
N LEU A 163 10.01 16.11 -14.53
CA LEU A 163 9.57 16.13 -13.13
C LEU A 163 9.17 17.51 -12.63
N SER A 164 9.23 18.55 -13.48
CA SER A 164 8.79 19.90 -13.09
C SER A 164 7.31 19.89 -12.72
N ASN A 165 6.96 20.56 -11.62
CA ASN A 165 5.62 20.63 -11.06
C ASN A 165 5.01 19.30 -10.58
N THR A 166 5.78 18.20 -10.50
CA THR A 166 5.29 16.97 -9.88
C THR A 166 5.14 17.11 -8.37
N LEU A 167 4.36 16.22 -7.76
CA LEU A 167 4.19 16.11 -6.33
C LEU A 167 4.53 14.69 -5.86
N GLY A 168 5.54 14.53 -5.00
CA GLY A 168 5.92 13.22 -4.46
C GLY A 168 6.80 12.37 -5.39
N LEU A 169 7.35 12.94 -6.47
CA LEU A 169 8.32 12.30 -7.36
C LEU A 169 9.70 12.96 -7.33
N ASP A 170 9.82 14.11 -6.65
CA ASP A 170 11.09 14.76 -6.42
C ASP A 170 11.92 13.96 -5.39
N LEU A 171 13.22 13.86 -5.63
CA LEU A 171 14.15 13.19 -4.70
C LEU A 171 14.48 14.06 -3.48
N LYS A 172 14.37 15.38 -3.60
CA LYS A 172 14.80 16.33 -2.57
C LYS A 172 13.73 16.70 -1.56
N THR A 173 12.47 16.43 -1.88
CA THR A 173 11.33 16.79 -1.05
C THR A 173 10.35 15.65 -0.91
N HIS A 174 9.60 15.63 0.20
CA HIS A 174 8.39 14.81 0.34
C HIS A 174 7.20 15.70 0.68
N ALA A 175 5.99 15.20 0.45
CA ALA A 175 4.77 15.96 0.62
C ALA A 175 3.77 15.20 1.50
N GLU A 176 3.10 15.92 2.41
CA GLU A 176 2.09 15.42 3.32
C GLU A 176 0.75 16.11 3.03
N TYR A 177 -0.31 15.35 2.80
CA TYR A 177 -1.66 15.85 2.61
C TYR A 177 -2.23 16.43 3.91
N ILE A 178 -2.84 17.61 3.84
CA ILE A 178 -3.53 18.24 4.95
C ILE A 178 -5.02 18.01 4.81
N GLY A 179 -5.55 17.07 5.61
CA GLY A 179 -6.97 16.75 5.61
C GLY A 179 -7.84 17.78 6.34
N PRO A 180 -9.17 17.74 6.14
CA PRO A 180 -10.10 18.72 6.72
C PRO A 180 -10.14 18.74 8.25
N THR A 181 -9.68 17.69 8.92
CA THR A 181 -9.66 17.59 10.39
C THR A 181 -8.28 17.86 10.99
N ASP A 182 -7.30 18.20 10.16
CA ASP A 182 -5.96 18.56 10.62
C ASP A 182 -6.03 19.84 11.47
N TYR A 183 -5.24 19.91 12.54
CA TYR A 183 -5.19 21.11 13.40
C TYR A 183 -4.69 22.35 12.65
N ARG A 184 -3.99 22.16 11.53
CA ARG A 184 -3.48 23.20 10.64
C ARG A 184 -4.54 23.77 9.70
N ASP A 185 -5.71 23.20 9.63
CA ASP A 185 -6.87 23.51 8.80
C ASP A 185 -6.54 24.19 7.45
N PRO A 186 -6.84 23.58 6.29
CA PRO A 186 -6.54 24.14 4.97
C PRO A 186 -7.06 25.57 4.78
N VAL A 187 -8.22 25.91 5.40
CA VAL A 187 -8.80 27.26 5.33
C VAL A 187 -7.97 28.28 6.10
N LEU A 188 -7.40 27.88 7.25
CA LEU A 188 -6.51 28.75 8.02
C LEU A 188 -5.18 29.02 7.31
N LEU A 189 -4.67 28.01 6.58
CA LEU A 189 -3.49 28.18 5.75
C LEU A 189 -3.69 29.18 4.63
N ASP A 190 -4.94 29.33 4.13
CA ASP A 190 -5.33 30.32 3.12
C ASP A 190 -5.42 31.74 3.65
N LEU A 191 -5.97 31.93 4.83
CA LEU A 191 -6.12 33.26 5.42
C LEU A 191 -4.78 33.98 5.60
N HIS A 192 -3.72 33.23 5.76
CA HIS A 192 -2.37 33.78 5.89
C HIS A 192 -1.72 34.12 4.54
N ARG A 193 -2.28 33.64 3.40
CA ARG A 193 -1.66 33.76 2.07
C ARG A 193 -2.68 33.71 0.92
N PRO A 194 -3.50 34.75 0.74
CA PRO A 194 -4.44 34.77 -0.37
C PRO A 194 -3.69 34.81 -1.72
N ASN A 195 -4.09 33.97 -2.67
CA ASN A 195 -3.69 33.94 -4.08
C ASN A 195 -2.38 33.25 -4.50
N LEU A 196 -1.99 32.16 -3.88
CA LEU A 196 -0.80 31.40 -4.32
C LEU A 196 -1.14 30.05 -4.98
N LEU A 197 -2.00 30.05 -5.98
CA LEU A 197 -2.06 28.97 -6.96
C LEU A 197 -0.74 28.98 -7.76
N ASN A 198 0.05 27.92 -7.66
CA ASN A 198 1.29 27.69 -8.42
C ASN A 198 2.52 28.56 -8.05
N GLN A 199 2.55 29.27 -6.93
CA GLN A 199 3.78 29.91 -6.45
C GLN A 199 4.28 29.20 -5.19
N GLU A 200 5.58 28.95 -5.14
CA GLU A 200 6.25 28.47 -3.93
C GLU A 200 6.07 29.51 -2.83
N ALA A 201 5.27 29.17 -1.83
CA ALA A 201 5.06 30.07 -0.69
C ALA A 201 6.38 30.22 0.10
N PRO A 202 6.69 31.40 0.63
CA PRO A 202 7.82 31.54 1.52
C PRO A 202 7.68 30.58 2.71
N PRO A 203 8.81 30.08 3.27
CA PRO A 203 8.80 29.04 4.28
C PRO A 203 7.96 29.40 5.51
N LEU A 204 7.17 28.46 6.01
CA LEU A 204 6.31 28.60 7.19
C LEU A 204 7.09 28.70 8.50
N SER A 205 8.34 28.30 8.50
CA SER A 205 9.22 28.30 9.67
C SER A 205 10.68 28.37 9.25
N THR A 206 11.59 28.38 10.23
CA THR A 206 13.04 28.23 10.04
C THR A 206 13.47 26.92 9.38
N THR A 207 12.54 26.00 9.12
CA THR A 207 12.78 24.64 8.60
C THR A 207 12.54 24.49 7.09
N SER A 208 12.34 25.57 6.35
CA SER A 208 12.12 25.54 4.88
C SER A 208 10.88 24.74 4.40
N THR A 209 9.98 24.33 5.30
CA THR A 209 8.71 23.70 4.96
C THR A 209 7.75 24.74 4.38
N PHE A 210 7.07 24.40 3.28
CA PHE A 210 6.10 25.31 2.66
C PHE A 210 4.79 24.59 2.30
N ALA A 211 3.69 25.35 2.27
CA ALA A 211 2.39 24.85 1.83
C ALA A 211 2.29 24.96 0.31
N ARG A 212 1.90 23.87 -0.37
CA ARG A 212 1.57 23.84 -1.80
C ARG A 212 0.09 23.55 -1.97
N ARG A 213 -0.63 24.50 -2.53
CA ARG A 213 -2.02 24.34 -2.91
C ARG A 213 -2.10 23.76 -4.32
N LEU A 214 -2.87 22.68 -4.49
CA LEU A 214 -3.04 22.00 -5.77
C LEU A 214 -4.33 22.40 -6.47
N ASP A 215 -5.38 22.66 -5.69
CA ASP A 215 -6.65 23.25 -6.11
C ASP A 215 -7.25 24.05 -4.94
N TYR A 216 -8.51 24.50 -5.04
CA TYR A 216 -9.12 25.34 -4.00
C TYR A 216 -9.47 24.59 -2.69
N GLN A 217 -9.39 23.27 -2.65
CA GLN A 217 -9.67 22.45 -1.45
C GLN A 217 -8.47 21.67 -0.96
N THR A 218 -7.48 21.41 -1.82
CA THR A 218 -6.40 20.47 -1.55
C THR A 218 -5.08 21.18 -1.29
N VAL A 219 -4.53 20.95 -0.11
CA VAL A 219 -3.26 21.53 0.34
C VAL A 219 -2.32 20.42 0.80
N PHE A 220 -1.05 20.55 0.44
CA PHE A 220 0.03 19.71 0.93
C PHE A 220 1.08 20.55 1.64
N LEU A 221 1.69 19.99 2.67
CA LEU A 221 2.96 20.48 3.19
C LEU A 221 4.11 19.79 2.48
N VAL A 222 5.06 20.58 1.98
CA VAL A 222 6.26 20.07 1.32
C VAL A 222 7.45 20.30 2.24
N HIS A 223 8.17 19.22 2.52
CA HIS A 223 9.31 19.19 3.44
C HIS A 223 10.59 18.86 2.68
N PRO A 224 11.70 19.56 2.95
CA PRO A 224 13.00 19.24 2.36
C PRO A 224 13.60 17.98 3.00
N ASP A 225 14.25 17.16 2.19
CA ASP A 225 14.87 15.90 2.60
C ASP A 225 16.37 15.98 2.87
N GLU A 226 17.05 17.02 2.45
CA GLU A 226 18.52 17.12 2.41
C GLU A 226 19.21 16.83 3.75
N SER A 227 18.57 17.16 4.86
CA SER A 227 19.12 16.94 6.21
C SER A 227 18.78 15.57 6.81
N THR A 228 17.90 14.79 6.18
CA THR A 228 17.43 13.51 6.72
C THR A 228 18.50 12.43 6.68
N ALA A 229 18.50 11.53 7.66
CA ALA A 229 19.44 10.42 7.71
C ALA A 229 19.31 9.49 6.49
N SER A 230 18.08 9.25 6.05
CA SER A 230 17.81 8.40 4.89
C SER A 230 18.32 9.01 3.58
N GLU A 231 18.25 10.34 3.39
CA GLU A 231 18.83 10.98 2.19
C GLU A 231 20.36 10.89 2.19
N LYS A 232 20.99 11.03 3.33
CA LYS A 232 22.45 10.87 3.47
C LYS A 232 22.93 9.46 3.11
N MET A 233 22.12 8.43 3.38
CA MET A 233 22.43 7.04 3.05
C MET A 233 21.98 6.63 1.66
N ARG A 234 21.10 7.38 1.03
CA ARG A 234 20.45 7.02 -0.24
C ARG A 234 21.42 6.58 -1.33
N ILE A 235 22.50 7.32 -1.53
CA ILE A 235 23.50 7.01 -2.57
C ILE A 235 24.23 5.70 -2.26
N ALA A 236 24.63 5.49 -0.99
CA ALA A 236 25.30 4.27 -0.59
C ALA A 236 24.38 3.04 -0.74
N ASP A 237 23.10 3.18 -0.40
CA ASP A 237 22.11 2.12 -0.57
C ASP A 237 21.87 1.79 -2.05
N LEU A 238 21.79 2.80 -2.92
CA LEU A 238 21.65 2.61 -4.37
C LEU A 238 22.89 1.94 -4.98
N ASP A 239 24.09 2.36 -4.57
CA ASP A 239 25.33 1.76 -5.04
C ASP A 239 25.44 0.28 -4.58
N ALA A 240 24.97 -0.05 -3.37
CA ALA A 240 24.90 -1.43 -2.87
C ALA A 240 23.90 -2.28 -3.66
N ILE A 241 22.70 -1.73 -3.94
CA ILE A 241 21.67 -2.41 -4.75
C ILE A 241 22.20 -2.68 -6.16
N GLU A 242 22.80 -1.68 -6.80
CA GLU A 242 23.36 -1.84 -8.14
C GLU A 242 24.53 -2.85 -8.17
N ALA A 243 25.41 -2.82 -7.14
CA ALA A 243 26.51 -3.77 -7.02
C ALA A 243 26.01 -5.23 -6.92
N THR A 244 24.86 -5.47 -6.25
CA THR A 244 24.26 -6.80 -6.11
C THR A 244 23.82 -7.36 -7.48
N VAL A 245 23.38 -6.51 -8.40
CA VAL A 245 22.82 -6.94 -9.70
C VAL A 245 23.77 -6.72 -10.88
N HIS A 246 24.89 -6.02 -10.69
CA HIS A 246 25.83 -5.69 -11.76
C HIS A 246 26.37 -6.96 -12.45
N PRO A 247 26.43 -6.99 -13.82
CA PRO A 247 26.10 -5.93 -14.78
C PRO A 247 24.66 -6.02 -15.33
N LEU A 248 23.74 -6.67 -14.66
CA LEU A 248 22.41 -7.10 -15.15
C LEU A 248 21.29 -6.09 -14.91
N GLY A 249 21.54 -4.97 -14.21
CA GLY A 249 20.51 -4.01 -13.85
C GLY A 249 19.63 -3.57 -15.02
N ARG A 250 20.22 -3.26 -16.18
CA ARG A 250 19.46 -2.89 -17.39
C ARG A 250 18.58 -4.03 -17.90
N THR A 251 19.10 -5.25 -17.94
CA THR A 251 18.36 -6.43 -18.38
C THR A 251 17.17 -6.71 -17.47
N LEU A 252 17.33 -6.54 -16.14
CA LEU A 252 16.24 -6.69 -15.19
C LEU A 252 15.15 -5.63 -15.38
N VAL A 253 15.53 -4.38 -15.66
CA VAL A 253 14.56 -3.31 -15.98
C VAL A 253 13.78 -3.67 -17.26
N ASP A 254 14.47 -4.12 -18.31
CA ASP A 254 13.81 -4.52 -19.55
C ASP A 254 12.85 -5.70 -19.35
N LEU A 255 13.22 -6.70 -18.52
CA LEU A 255 12.35 -7.81 -18.14
C LEU A 255 11.10 -7.34 -17.39
N TYR A 256 11.25 -6.45 -16.42
CA TYR A 256 10.13 -5.87 -15.67
C TYR A 256 9.12 -5.22 -16.62
N PHE A 257 9.57 -4.32 -17.49
CA PHE A 257 8.68 -3.61 -18.43
C PHE A 257 8.09 -4.49 -19.51
N ARG A 258 8.70 -5.62 -19.82
CA ARG A 258 8.20 -6.60 -20.79
C ARG A 258 7.17 -7.55 -20.21
N ILE A 259 7.32 -7.97 -18.94
CA ILE A 259 6.53 -9.07 -18.37
C ILE A 259 5.53 -8.59 -17.31
N VAL A 260 5.96 -7.75 -16.37
CA VAL A 260 5.15 -7.35 -15.21
C VAL A 260 4.32 -6.12 -15.51
N HIS A 261 4.97 -5.08 -16.00
CA HIS A 261 4.35 -3.78 -16.23
C HIS A 261 3.10 -3.80 -17.11
N PRO A 262 2.97 -4.61 -18.19
CA PRO A 262 1.76 -4.61 -19.01
C PRO A 262 0.49 -4.93 -18.20
N SER A 263 0.55 -5.92 -17.31
CA SER A 263 -0.59 -6.35 -16.49
C SER A 263 -0.70 -5.68 -15.12
N PHE A 264 0.38 -5.01 -14.67
CA PHE A 264 0.42 -4.26 -13.41
C PHE A 264 1.12 -2.92 -13.61
N PRO A 265 0.46 -1.95 -14.29
CA PRO A 265 1.08 -0.72 -14.83
C PRO A 265 1.18 0.39 -13.79
N ILE A 266 1.86 0.15 -12.68
CA ILE A 266 1.99 1.09 -11.56
C ILE A 266 3.19 2.04 -11.66
N LEU A 267 4.02 1.92 -12.67
CA LEU A 267 5.14 2.83 -12.95
C LEU A 267 4.85 3.69 -14.19
N HIS A 268 5.55 4.82 -14.31
CA HIS A 268 5.63 5.56 -15.57
C HIS A 268 6.88 5.13 -16.33
N LYS A 269 6.71 4.34 -17.39
CA LYS A 269 7.80 3.69 -18.12
C LYS A 269 8.87 4.65 -18.62
N ASP A 270 8.46 5.72 -19.33
CA ASP A 270 9.42 6.66 -19.95
C ASP A 270 10.23 7.43 -18.90
N VAL A 271 9.58 7.84 -17.80
CA VAL A 271 10.26 8.50 -16.67
C VAL A 271 11.27 7.54 -16.04
N PHE A 272 10.88 6.30 -15.81
CA PHE A 272 11.75 5.29 -15.22
C PHE A 272 12.96 5.00 -16.11
N ILE A 273 12.73 4.70 -17.39
CA ILE A 273 13.80 4.39 -18.35
C ILE A 273 14.73 5.59 -18.55
N SER A 274 14.19 6.82 -18.62
CA SER A 274 15.00 8.04 -18.75
C SER A 274 15.93 8.24 -17.54
N LYS A 275 15.42 8.04 -16.32
CA LYS A 275 16.23 8.08 -15.09
C LYS A 275 17.31 6.99 -15.09
N HIS A 276 16.94 5.76 -15.46
CA HIS A 276 17.86 4.62 -15.45
C HIS A 276 19.01 4.78 -16.47
N ARG A 277 18.72 5.38 -17.64
CA ARG A 277 19.77 5.70 -18.64
C ARG A 277 20.78 6.73 -18.14
N LEU A 278 20.35 7.65 -17.26
CA LEU A 278 21.24 8.65 -16.67
C LEU A 278 22.11 8.02 -15.58
N SER A 279 21.50 7.43 -14.57
CA SER A 279 22.20 6.71 -13.49
C SER A 279 21.19 6.07 -12.53
N HIS A 280 21.56 4.92 -11.93
CA HIS A 280 20.82 4.29 -10.82
C HIS A 280 20.64 5.26 -9.64
N ARG A 281 21.52 6.26 -9.47
CA ARG A 281 21.47 7.26 -8.38
C ARG A 281 20.30 8.25 -8.47
N HIS A 282 19.49 8.20 -9.54
CA HIS A 282 18.28 9.02 -9.72
C HIS A 282 17.00 8.36 -9.18
N PHE A 283 17.12 7.26 -8.42
CA PHE A 283 15.97 6.53 -7.87
C PHE A 283 15.85 6.66 -6.34
N ALA A 284 14.68 6.26 -5.84
CA ALA A 284 14.55 5.81 -4.47
C ALA A 284 15.11 4.39 -4.35
N PRO A 285 15.94 4.08 -3.32
CA PRO A 285 16.54 2.76 -3.18
C PRO A 285 15.52 1.62 -3.15
N SER A 286 14.44 1.79 -2.41
CA SER A 286 13.37 0.81 -2.29
C SER A 286 12.71 0.48 -3.64
N LEU A 287 12.50 1.49 -4.51
CA LEU A 287 11.88 1.28 -5.82
C LEU A 287 12.81 0.50 -6.76
N LEU A 288 14.08 0.88 -6.81
CA LEU A 288 15.05 0.20 -7.67
C LEU A 288 15.22 -1.26 -7.27
N ALA A 289 15.36 -1.53 -5.96
CA ALA A 289 15.44 -2.88 -5.43
C ALA A 289 14.17 -3.70 -5.72
N ALA A 290 12.98 -3.10 -5.55
CA ALA A 290 11.72 -3.78 -5.83
C ALA A 290 11.56 -4.19 -7.30
N VAL A 291 11.93 -3.30 -8.24
CA VAL A 291 11.90 -3.60 -9.68
C VAL A 291 12.85 -4.74 -10.02
N TYR A 292 14.09 -4.71 -9.51
CA TYR A 292 15.06 -5.78 -9.74
C TYR A 292 14.60 -7.11 -9.16
N LEU A 293 14.10 -7.11 -7.91
CA LEU A 293 13.59 -8.30 -7.25
C LEU A 293 12.44 -8.97 -8.00
N VAL A 294 11.47 -8.16 -8.42
CA VAL A 294 10.32 -8.69 -9.17
C VAL A 294 10.78 -9.25 -10.51
N ALA A 295 11.71 -8.57 -11.21
CA ALA A 295 12.21 -9.02 -12.52
C ALA A 295 13.00 -10.33 -12.44
N LEU A 296 13.70 -10.61 -11.34
CA LEU A 296 14.49 -11.83 -11.16
C LEU A 296 13.65 -13.12 -11.23
N ASP A 297 12.34 -13.07 -10.93
CA ASP A 297 11.46 -14.23 -11.06
C ASP A 297 11.34 -14.73 -12.51
N TRP A 298 11.68 -13.88 -13.50
CA TRP A 298 11.65 -14.20 -14.95
C TRP A 298 13.04 -14.28 -15.61
N GLN A 299 14.10 -14.51 -14.85
CA GLN A 299 15.47 -14.60 -15.36
C GLN A 299 15.63 -15.59 -16.54
N LEU A 300 14.87 -16.68 -16.55
CA LEU A 300 14.92 -17.70 -17.61
C LEU A 300 14.32 -17.23 -18.95
N TYR A 301 13.62 -16.10 -18.96
CA TYR A 301 13.02 -15.52 -20.17
C TYR A 301 13.88 -14.47 -20.85
N ASP A 302 15.11 -14.32 -20.40
CA ASP A 302 16.11 -13.50 -21.05
C ASP A 302 17.34 -14.32 -21.41
N SER A 303 17.82 -14.16 -22.68
CA SER A 303 18.95 -14.95 -23.19
C SER A 303 20.28 -14.65 -22.51
N GLN A 304 20.45 -13.43 -21.98
CA GLN A 304 21.65 -13.04 -21.23
C GLN A 304 21.68 -13.64 -19.82
N LEU A 305 20.50 -13.88 -19.23
CA LEU A 305 20.34 -14.42 -17.89
C LEU A 305 20.22 -15.96 -17.90
N ALA A 306 19.48 -16.53 -18.86
CA ALA A 306 19.21 -17.96 -18.93
C ALA A 306 20.46 -18.83 -19.18
N GLY A 307 21.51 -18.27 -19.81
CA GLY A 307 22.76 -18.98 -20.11
C GLY A 307 23.87 -18.80 -19.06
N ARG A 308 23.62 -18.11 -17.95
CA ARG A 308 24.64 -17.85 -16.93
C ARG A 308 24.72 -18.98 -15.92
N GLU A 309 25.93 -19.18 -15.40
CA GLU A 309 26.15 -20.05 -14.25
C GLU A 309 25.41 -19.51 -13.02
N VAL A 310 24.92 -20.41 -12.17
CA VAL A 310 24.10 -20.07 -10.98
C VAL A 310 24.83 -19.06 -10.07
N GLU A 311 26.15 -19.17 -9.96
CA GLU A 311 26.98 -18.27 -9.14
C GLU A 311 27.07 -16.83 -9.68
N SER A 312 26.72 -16.61 -10.95
CA SER A 312 26.73 -15.29 -11.59
C SER A 312 25.35 -14.62 -11.62
N ILE A 313 24.33 -15.25 -11.03
CA ILE A 313 22.98 -14.72 -10.90
C ILE A 313 22.91 -13.92 -9.60
N PRO A 314 22.30 -12.71 -9.60
CA PRO A 314 22.13 -11.93 -8.38
C PRO A 314 21.45 -12.73 -7.28
N ASP A 315 21.94 -12.63 -6.04
CA ASP A 315 21.32 -13.27 -4.90
C ASP A 315 20.01 -12.54 -4.53
N PRO A 316 18.84 -13.20 -4.68
CA PRO A 316 17.57 -12.58 -4.33
C PRO A 316 17.45 -12.26 -2.84
N ALA A 317 18.12 -13.00 -1.95
CA ALA A 317 18.02 -12.80 -0.50
C ALA A 317 18.75 -11.51 -0.07
N ALA A 318 19.96 -11.27 -0.60
CA ALA A 318 20.71 -10.04 -0.35
C ALA A 318 19.94 -8.80 -0.86
N LEU A 319 19.32 -8.91 -2.04
CA LEU A 319 18.52 -7.83 -2.60
C LEU A 319 17.20 -7.61 -1.82
N GLU A 320 16.60 -8.67 -1.27
CA GLU A 320 15.41 -8.59 -0.43
C GLU A 320 15.70 -7.90 0.90
N GLU A 321 16.83 -8.18 1.54
CA GLU A 321 17.27 -7.49 2.75
C GLU A 321 17.48 -5.98 2.50
N LEU A 322 18.12 -5.62 1.38
CA LEU A 322 18.28 -4.23 0.97
C LEU A 322 16.94 -3.54 0.72
N ALA A 323 16.00 -4.22 0.05
CA ALA A 323 14.65 -3.70 -0.20
C ALA A 323 13.86 -3.48 1.10
N GLU A 324 13.90 -4.43 2.03
CA GLU A 324 13.22 -4.31 3.33
C GLU A 324 13.80 -3.19 4.19
N ARG A 325 15.11 -3.07 4.22
CA ARG A 325 15.78 -1.99 4.95
C ARG A 325 15.43 -0.62 4.38
N THR A 326 15.50 -0.48 3.06
CA THR A 326 15.31 0.82 2.40
C THR A 326 13.85 1.25 2.37
N ILE A 327 12.87 0.32 2.19
CA ILE A 327 11.45 0.68 2.24
C ILE A 327 11.04 1.20 3.62
N ASN A 328 11.54 0.61 4.72
CA ASN A 328 11.26 1.07 6.07
C ASN A 328 11.84 2.48 6.36
N GLN A 329 12.92 2.85 5.68
CA GLN A 329 13.48 4.19 5.75
C GLN A 329 12.68 5.18 4.89
N ASP A 330 12.31 4.78 3.66
CA ASP A 330 11.58 5.61 2.70
C ASP A 330 10.14 5.91 3.17
N MET A 331 9.48 5.01 3.90
CA MET A 331 8.15 5.24 4.47
C MET A 331 8.08 6.42 5.44
N ARG A 332 9.22 6.86 5.99
CA ARG A 332 9.29 8.05 6.86
C ARG A 332 9.22 9.37 6.07
N ARG A 333 9.33 9.30 4.77
CA ARG A 333 9.28 10.41 3.81
C ARG A 333 8.39 10.00 2.64
N PRO A 334 7.05 10.07 2.80
CA PRO A 334 6.10 9.56 1.81
C PRO A 334 6.37 10.14 0.41
N LYS A 335 6.59 9.24 -0.56
CA LYS A 335 6.77 9.58 -1.98
C LYS A 335 6.00 8.58 -2.84
N LEU A 336 5.63 8.96 -4.04
CA LEU A 336 5.01 8.02 -4.98
C LEU A 336 5.91 6.82 -5.25
N SER A 337 7.23 7.04 -5.34
CA SER A 337 8.21 5.95 -5.51
C SER A 337 8.21 4.94 -4.35
N THR A 338 7.90 5.36 -3.14
CA THR A 338 7.77 4.47 -1.98
C THR A 338 6.49 3.63 -2.06
N LEU A 339 5.39 4.23 -2.54
CA LEU A 339 4.14 3.52 -2.82
C LEU A 339 4.31 2.50 -3.94
N GLU A 340 4.96 2.89 -5.05
CA GLU A 340 5.32 2.02 -6.16
C GLU A 340 6.13 0.81 -5.66
N ALA A 341 7.18 1.05 -4.89
CA ALA A 341 8.02 0.01 -4.28
C ALA A 341 7.22 -0.93 -3.37
N GLY A 342 6.40 -0.38 -2.48
CA GLY A 342 5.57 -1.14 -1.55
C GLY A 342 4.59 -2.06 -2.26
N LEU A 343 3.90 -1.55 -3.30
CA LEU A 343 2.97 -2.34 -4.10
C LEU A 343 3.68 -3.47 -4.87
N LEU A 344 4.88 -3.23 -5.41
CA LEU A 344 5.68 -4.27 -6.07
C LEU A 344 6.14 -5.34 -5.09
N LEU A 345 6.65 -4.95 -3.93
CA LEU A 345 7.10 -5.90 -2.90
C LEU A 345 5.95 -6.76 -2.37
N LEU A 346 4.73 -6.21 -2.30
CA LEU A 346 3.52 -6.95 -1.93
C LEU A 346 3.10 -8.00 -2.99
N GLN A 347 3.52 -7.87 -4.26
CA GLN A 347 3.22 -8.86 -5.29
C GLN A 347 4.17 -10.08 -5.23
N ARG A 348 5.29 -9.98 -4.54
CA ARG A 348 6.19 -11.13 -4.41
C ARG A 348 5.62 -12.18 -3.48
N ASN A 349 5.57 -13.41 -3.96
CA ASN A 349 5.41 -14.58 -3.10
C ASN A 349 6.75 -14.81 -2.39
N ARG A 350 6.90 -14.24 -1.18
CA ARG A 350 8.08 -14.49 -0.35
C ARG A 350 8.23 -15.99 -0.17
N LYS A 351 9.35 -16.54 -0.62
CA LYS A 351 9.69 -17.94 -0.30
C LYS A 351 9.75 -18.04 1.21
N ILE A 352 8.82 -18.78 1.81
CA ILE A 352 8.94 -19.15 3.23
C ILE A 352 10.20 -20.01 3.29
N VAL A 353 11.29 -19.41 3.74
CA VAL A 353 12.52 -20.13 3.98
C VAL A 353 12.19 -21.19 5.04
N GLU A 354 12.41 -22.46 4.73
CA GLU A 354 12.16 -23.61 5.63
C GLU A 354 12.97 -23.54 6.93
N SER A 355 13.85 -22.58 7.06
CA SER A 355 14.68 -22.32 8.23
C SER A 355 13.93 -21.45 9.25
N GLY A 356 12.92 -22.03 9.94
CA GLY A 356 12.45 -21.57 11.26
C GLY A 356 11.91 -20.15 11.41
N SER A 357 12.06 -19.30 10.43
CA SER A 357 11.50 -17.95 10.42
C SER A 357 10.05 -18.01 9.92
N HIS A 358 9.14 -18.00 10.87
CA HIS A 358 7.71 -17.89 10.61
C HIS A 358 7.38 -16.52 10.03
N THR A 359 7.62 -16.31 8.72
CA THR A 359 6.99 -15.20 7.99
C THR A 359 5.52 -15.54 7.85
N HIS A 360 4.78 -15.24 8.90
CA HIS A 360 3.35 -15.47 8.97
C HIS A 360 2.65 -14.63 7.89
N PRO A 361 1.56 -15.13 7.24
CA PRO A 361 0.72 -14.32 6.34
C PRO A 361 0.31 -12.95 6.91
N MET A 362 0.33 -12.81 8.23
CA MET A 362 0.08 -11.56 8.94
C MET A 362 1.08 -10.44 8.59
N SER A 363 2.32 -10.76 8.21
CA SER A 363 3.29 -9.72 7.88
C SER A 363 2.90 -8.93 6.62
N ASN A 364 2.35 -9.60 5.59
CA ASN A 364 1.90 -8.93 4.37
C ASN A 364 0.71 -8.00 4.62
N ARG A 365 -0.22 -8.37 5.51
CA ARG A 365 -1.33 -7.48 5.87
C ARG A 365 -0.87 -6.26 6.66
N MET A 366 0.04 -6.44 7.61
CA MET A 366 0.60 -5.30 8.35
C MET A 366 1.35 -4.35 7.42
N PHE A 367 2.11 -4.89 6.49
CA PHE A 367 2.77 -4.09 5.47
C PHE A 367 1.77 -3.38 4.56
N THR A 368 0.70 -4.06 4.11
CA THR A 368 -0.41 -3.42 3.38
C THR A 368 -1.01 -2.25 4.18
N ALA A 369 -1.21 -2.40 5.50
CA ALA A 369 -1.76 -1.34 6.33
C ALA A 369 -0.82 -0.11 6.41
N GLN A 370 0.49 -0.33 6.50
CA GLN A 370 1.47 0.76 6.44
C GLN A 370 1.45 1.47 5.09
N ILE A 371 1.37 0.72 3.98
CA ILE A 371 1.27 1.29 2.63
C ILE A 371 -0.04 2.06 2.43
N VAL A 372 -1.17 1.59 2.97
CA VAL A 372 -2.45 2.31 2.93
C VAL A 372 -2.35 3.64 3.70
N ALA A 373 -1.81 3.62 4.92
CA ALA A 373 -1.65 4.84 5.72
C ALA A 373 -0.75 5.86 4.99
N MET A 374 0.41 5.41 4.50
CA MET A 374 1.32 6.26 3.71
C MET A 374 0.66 6.81 2.44
N ALA A 375 -0.16 6.01 1.76
CA ALA A 375 -0.87 6.46 0.55
C ALA A 375 -1.92 7.53 0.88
N GLN A 376 -2.51 7.51 2.07
CA GLN A 376 -3.41 8.57 2.55
C GLN A 376 -2.64 9.88 2.80
N ASP A 377 -1.42 9.81 3.36
CA ASP A 377 -0.55 10.99 3.48
C ASP A 377 -0.18 11.58 2.11
N LEU A 378 -0.12 10.75 1.06
CA LEU A 378 0.09 11.17 -0.32
C LEU A 378 -1.19 11.63 -1.05
N GLY A 379 -2.36 11.62 -0.38
CA GLY A 379 -3.64 11.98 -0.98
C GLY A 379 -4.10 11.03 -2.09
N ILE A 380 -3.65 9.76 -2.10
CA ILE A 380 -3.96 8.77 -3.16
C ILE A 380 -5.45 8.38 -3.18
N HIS A 381 -6.15 8.55 -2.08
CA HIS A 381 -7.58 8.25 -1.92
C HIS A 381 -8.50 9.34 -2.48
N ILE A 382 -7.94 10.45 -2.98
CA ILE A 382 -8.66 11.63 -3.45
C ILE A 382 -8.51 11.75 -4.97
N ASP A 383 -9.57 12.20 -5.68
CA ASP A 383 -9.49 12.49 -7.10
C ASP A 383 -8.57 13.68 -7.38
N CYS A 384 -7.49 13.42 -8.09
CA CYS A 384 -6.48 14.41 -8.44
C CYS A 384 -6.70 15.10 -9.79
N SER A 385 -7.90 14.99 -10.39
CA SER A 385 -8.19 15.53 -11.73
C SER A 385 -8.07 17.04 -11.83
N SER A 386 -8.34 17.75 -10.74
CA SER A 386 -8.28 19.22 -10.64
C SER A 386 -6.92 19.74 -10.16
N TRP A 387 -5.99 18.84 -9.79
CA TRP A 387 -4.73 19.25 -9.20
C TRP A 387 -3.80 19.90 -10.23
N SER A 388 -3.07 20.93 -9.82
CA SER A 388 -2.05 21.59 -10.63
C SER A 388 -0.75 20.77 -10.68
N ILE A 389 -0.84 19.55 -11.22
CA ILE A 389 0.25 18.61 -11.48
C ILE A 389 0.21 18.16 -12.95
N PRO A 390 1.30 17.58 -13.49
CA PRO A 390 1.31 17.09 -14.86
C PRO A 390 0.24 16.00 -15.10
N ALA A 391 -0.41 16.01 -16.26
CA ALA A 391 -1.47 15.06 -16.61
C ALA A 391 -1.02 13.60 -16.51
N TRP A 392 0.24 13.28 -16.83
CA TRP A 392 0.77 11.94 -16.70
C TRP A 392 0.90 11.48 -15.22
N GLU A 393 1.13 12.44 -14.29
CA GLU A 393 1.13 12.14 -12.85
C GLU A 393 -0.28 11.86 -12.35
N VAL A 394 -1.30 12.58 -12.86
CA VAL A 394 -2.71 12.29 -12.57
C VAL A 394 -3.03 10.84 -12.93
N GLY A 395 -2.66 10.41 -14.14
CA GLY A 395 -2.86 9.01 -14.57
C GLY A 395 -2.09 8.01 -13.72
N LEU A 396 -0.85 8.32 -13.34
CA LEU A 396 -0.05 7.47 -12.45
C LEU A 396 -0.71 7.32 -11.07
N ARG A 397 -1.17 8.42 -10.46
CA ARG A 397 -1.85 8.42 -9.16
C ARG A 397 -3.12 7.57 -9.17
N ARG A 398 -3.94 7.66 -10.23
CA ARG A 398 -5.13 6.81 -10.39
C ARG A 398 -4.78 5.32 -10.48
N ARG A 399 -3.76 4.97 -11.28
CA ARG A 399 -3.31 3.57 -11.40
C ARG A 399 -2.79 3.04 -10.07
N LEU A 400 -2.01 3.84 -9.33
CA LEU A 400 -1.53 3.49 -7.99
C LEU A 400 -2.68 3.33 -7.00
N ALA A 401 -3.66 4.22 -7.02
CA ALA A 401 -4.84 4.15 -6.18
C ALA A 401 -5.61 2.84 -6.41
N TRP A 402 -5.95 2.52 -7.65
CA TRP A 402 -6.67 1.30 -7.96
C TRP A 402 -5.87 0.02 -7.70
N ALA A 403 -4.55 0.05 -7.90
CA ALA A 403 -3.67 -1.06 -7.50
C ALA A 403 -3.68 -1.28 -5.98
N LEU A 404 -3.66 -0.19 -5.20
CA LEU A 404 -3.77 -0.24 -3.74
C LEU A 404 -5.14 -0.75 -3.28
N TYR A 405 -6.23 -0.29 -3.93
CA TYR A 405 -7.58 -0.77 -3.68
C TYR A 405 -7.70 -2.29 -3.92
N MET A 406 -7.17 -2.78 -5.05
CA MET A 406 -7.12 -4.22 -5.32
C MET A 406 -6.33 -4.96 -4.25
N GLN A 407 -5.16 -4.46 -3.86
CA GLN A 407 -4.32 -5.07 -2.82
C GLN A 407 -5.06 -5.19 -1.48
N ASP A 408 -5.79 -4.15 -1.07
CA ASP A 408 -6.58 -4.17 0.17
C ASP A 408 -7.73 -5.18 0.09
N ARG A 409 -8.52 -5.16 -0.98
CA ARG A 409 -9.72 -6.03 -1.14
C ARG A 409 -9.35 -7.50 -1.24
N TRP A 410 -8.37 -7.84 -2.06
CA TRP A 410 -7.88 -9.21 -2.16
C TRP A 410 -7.17 -9.66 -0.88
N GLY A 411 -6.38 -8.78 -0.26
CA GLY A 411 -5.76 -9.06 1.04
C GLY A 411 -6.80 -9.33 2.14
N ALA A 412 -7.90 -8.58 2.17
CA ALA A 412 -8.99 -8.81 3.10
C ALA A 412 -9.69 -10.15 2.85
N CYS A 413 -9.94 -10.50 1.57
CA CYS A 413 -10.55 -11.76 1.17
C CYS A 413 -9.72 -12.96 1.64
N VAL A 414 -8.46 -13.02 1.21
CA VAL A 414 -7.59 -14.18 1.45
C VAL A 414 -7.21 -14.38 2.92
N HIS A 415 -7.23 -13.32 3.72
CA HIS A 415 -6.92 -13.39 5.15
C HIS A 415 -8.15 -13.36 6.06
N GLY A 416 -9.36 -13.21 5.50
CA GLY A 416 -10.61 -13.12 6.28
C GLY A 416 -10.61 -11.93 7.25
N ARG A 417 -10.23 -10.72 6.79
CA ARG A 417 -10.11 -9.53 7.61
C ARG A 417 -10.95 -8.37 7.04
N PRO A 418 -11.31 -7.36 7.87
CA PRO A 418 -11.96 -6.15 7.39
C PRO A 418 -11.11 -5.39 6.37
N PHE A 419 -11.71 -4.60 5.52
CA PHE A 419 -11.02 -3.66 4.65
C PHE A 419 -10.25 -2.60 5.45
N LEU A 420 -9.12 -2.16 4.93
CA LEU A 420 -8.34 -1.04 5.46
C LEU A 420 -8.81 0.29 4.85
N ILE A 421 -9.17 0.27 3.57
CA ILE A 421 -9.71 1.42 2.85
C ILE A 421 -11.24 1.43 3.04
N GLN A 422 -11.77 2.55 3.55
CA GLN A 422 -13.21 2.75 3.67
C GLN A 422 -13.75 3.35 2.37
N ASP A 423 -14.90 2.84 1.90
CA ASP A 423 -15.47 3.29 0.62
C ASP A 423 -16.00 4.73 0.68
N ASN A 424 -16.40 5.22 1.86
CA ASN A 424 -16.85 6.59 2.07
C ASN A 424 -15.71 7.62 1.97
N ASP A 425 -14.47 7.15 2.17
CA ASP A 425 -13.25 7.97 2.11
C ASP A 425 -12.48 7.75 0.80
N TRP A 426 -13.13 7.12 -0.20
CA TRP A 426 -12.54 6.80 -1.49
C TRP A 426 -13.22 7.59 -2.62
N ASP A 427 -12.55 8.65 -3.08
CA ASP A 427 -13.02 9.54 -4.15
C ASP A 427 -12.09 9.48 -5.36
N VAL A 428 -11.78 8.28 -5.84
CA VAL A 428 -10.90 8.09 -7.01
C VAL A 428 -11.71 7.69 -8.22
N ARG A 429 -11.62 8.49 -9.29
CA ARG A 429 -12.29 8.17 -10.56
C ARG A 429 -11.74 6.89 -11.19
N PRO A 430 -12.56 6.17 -11.96
CA PRO A 430 -12.09 5.04 -12.77
C PRO A 430 -10.95 5.45 -13.70
N CYS A 431 -10.01 4.54 -13.91
CA CYS A 431 -8.95 4.74 -14.89
C CYS A 431 -9.51 4.79 -16.32
N THR A 432 -8.94 5.66 -17.14
CA THR A 432 -9.30 5.87 -18.54
C THR A 432 -8.07 5.69 -19.44
N ALA A 433 -8.25 5.51 -20.75
CA ALA A 433 -7.14 5.30 -21.67
C ALA A 433 -6.02 6.39 -21.59
N PRO A 434 -6.32 7.69 -21.41
CA PRO A 434 -5.30 8.71 -21.20
C PRO A 434 -4.46 8.52 -19.94
N ASP A 435 -4.94 7.76 -18.96
CA ASP A 435 -4.18 7.47 -17.74
C ASP A 435 -3.06 6.45 -17.96
N TYR A 436 -2.94 5.89 -19.18
CA TYR A 436 -1.92 4.92 -19.59
C TYR A 436 -1.14 5.46 -20.79
N PRO A 437 0.01 6.14 -20.58
CA PRO A 437 0.72 6.88 -21.63
C PRO A 437 1.15 5.99 -22.81
N GLU A 438 1.46 4.73 -22.57
CA GLU A 438 1.91 3.79 -23.59
C GLU A 438 0.84 3.51 -24.64
N LEU A 439 -0.46 3.63 -24.30
CA LEU A 439 -1.55 3.52 -25.29
C LEU A 439 -1.53 4.68 -26.31
N GLY A 440 -1.20 5.89 -25.85
CA GLY A 440 -1.14 7.09 -26.70
C GLY A 440 0.05 7.09 -27.66
N GLN A 441 1.06 6.24 -27.42
CA GLN A 441 2.25 6.12 -28.26
C GLN A 441 2.12 5.03 -29.33
N MET A 442 1.02 4.27 -29.32
CA MET A 442 0.80 3.19 -30.29
C MET A 442 0.25 3.75 -31.60
N ASP A 443 0.83 3.32 -32.71
CA ASP A 443 0.28 3.57 -34.02
C ASP A 443 -0.93 2.64 -34.25
N PRO A 444 -2.15 3.17 -34.41
CA PRO A 444 -3.34 2.36 -34.64
C PRO A 444 -3.26 1.53 -35.93
N GLU A 445 -2.52 1.99 -36.93
CA GLU A 445 -2.37 1.31 -38.22
C GLU A 445 -1.37 0.14 -38.12
N ALA A 446 -0.40 0.21 -37.22
CA ALA A 446 0.60 -0.84 -37.02
C ALA A 446 0.07 -2.09 -36.30
N ASN A 447 -1.09 -2.01 -35.62
CA ASN A 447 -1.66 -3.14 -34.88
C ASN A 447 -3.20 -3.17 -34.97
N PRO A 448 -3.75 -3.48 -36.18
CA PRO A 448 -5.19 -3.49 -36.41
C PRO A 448 -5.95 -4.53 -35.56
N ASP A 449 -5.28 -5.59 -35.13
CA ASP A 449 -5.90 -6.68 -34.34
C ASP A 449 -5.93 -6.41 -32.84
N HIS A 450 -5.42 -5.25 -32.37
CA HIS A 450 -5.38 -4.89 -30.95
C HIS A 450 -4.81 -6.00 -30.02
N THR A 451 -3.84 -6.78 -30.52
CA THR A 451 -3.22 -7.90 -29.79
C THR A 451 -1.91 -7.50 -29.08
N SER A 452 -1.53 -6.23 -29.15
CA SER A 452 -0.35 -5.73 -28.43
C SER A 452 -0.43 -6.07 -26.95
N PRO A 453 0.67 -6.57 -26.33
CA PRO A 453 0.73 -6.84 -24.88
C PRO A 453 0.32 -5.65 -24.01
N ILE A 454 0.53 -4.43 -24.49
CA ILE A 454 0.15 -3.19 -23.80
C ILE A 454 -1.37 -3.04 -23.75
N ILE A 455 -2.08 -3.26 -24.88
CA ILE A 455 -3.55 -3.16 -24.93
C ILE A 455 -4.19 -4.29 -24.10
N VAL A 456 -3.68 -5.51 -24.26
CA VAL A 456 -4.16 -6.67 -23.49
C VAL A 456 -3.95 -6.43 -21.99
N GLY A 457 -2.76 -5.94 -21.61
CA GLY A 457 -2.43 -5.67 -20.21
C GLY A 457 -3.28 -4.55 -19.60
N TRP A 458 -3.54 -3.47 -20.35
CA TRP A 458 -4.44 -2.40 -19.94
C TRP A 458 -5.86 -2.93 -19.67
N ASP A 459 -6.43 -3.67 -20.61
CA ASP A 459 -7.74 -4.27 -20.43
C ASP A 459 -7.78 -5.22 -19.23
N LEU A 460 -6.75 -6.03 -19.06
CA LEU A 460 -6.63 -6.95 -17.94
C LEU A 460 -6.64 -6.19 -16.61
N PHE A 461 -5.89 -5.09 -16.50
CA PHE A 461 -5.85 -4.24 -15.31
C PHE A 461 -7.23 -3.64 -15.01
N ILE A 462 -7.93 -3.08 -16.00
CA ILE A 462 -9.26 -2.49 -15.83
C ILE A 462 -10.29 -3.56 -15.43
N ARG A 463 -10.30 -4.71 -16.11
CA ARG A 463 -11.22 -5.81 -15.79
C ARG A 463 -10.97 -6.40 -14.40
N HIS A 464 -9.72 -6.40 -13.96
CA HIS A 464 -9.38 -6.81 -12.60
C HIS A 464 -9.90 -5.82 -11.54
N ILE A 465 -9.84 -4.51 -11.81
CA ILE A 465 -10.46 -3.48 -10.95
C ILE A 465 -11.97 -3.71 -10.83
N GLU A 466 -12.68 -3.85 -11.97
CA GLU A 466 -14.13 -4.09 -12.00
C GLU A 466 -14.51 -5.36 -11.21
N LEU A 467 -13.77 -6.45 -11.41
CA LEU A 467 -13.96 -7.69 -10.66
C LEU A 467 -13.74 -7.49 -9.15
N THR A 468 -12.74 -6.72 -8.78
CA THR A 468 -12.43 -6.40 -7.38
C THR A 468 -13.54 -5.58 -6.71
N GLN A 469 -14.22 -4.71 -7.45
CA GLN A 469 -15.40 -4.01 -6.94
C GLN A 469 -16.56 -4.98 -6.67
N ILE A 470 -16.77 -5.98 -7.54
CA ILE A 470 -17.75 -7.05 -7.28
C ILE A 470 -17.35 -7.88 -6.05
N LEU A 471 -16.08 -8.24 -5.91
CA LEU A 471 -15.55 -8.90 -4.72
C LEU A 471 -15.81 -8.09 -3.44
N SER A 472 -15.59 -6.77 -3.50
CA SER A 472 -15.84 -5.87 -2.36
C SER A 472 -17.30 -5.97 -1.90
N ASP A 473 -18.25 -5.99 -2.83
CA ASP A 473 -19.67 -6.12 -2.52
C ASP A 473 -20.02 -7.51 -1.95
N VAL A 474 -19.42 -8.59 -2.47
CA VAL A 474 -19.57 -9.94 -1.91
C VAL A 474 -19.08 -9.99 -0.46
N ILE A 475 -17.88 -9.46 -0.19
CA ILE A 475 -17.30 -9.49 1.16
C ILE A 475 -18.13 -8.63 2.12
N ARG A 476 -18.55 -7.45 1.70
CA ARG A 476 -19.35 -6.54 2.54
C ARG A 476 -20.70 -7.15 2.89
N THR A 477 -21.34 -7.79 1.93
CA THR A 477 -22.68 -8.37 2.10
C THR A 477 -22.63 -9.64 2.95
N PHE A 478 -21.68 -10.55 2.69
CA PHE A 478 -21.73 -11.91 3.22
C PHE A 478 -20.66 -12.22 4.27
N TYR A 479 -19.61 -11.41 4.39
CA TYR A 479 -18.46 -11.71 5.24
C TYR A 479 -18.15 -10.62 6.28
N SER A 480 -18.94 -9.53 6.31
CA SER A 480 -18.77 -8.53 7.36
C SER A 480 -19.08 -9.11 8.75
N ALA A 481 -18.43 -8.59 9.79
CA ALA A 481 -18.67 -9.04 11.15
C ALA A 481 -20.15 -8.88 11.58
N ALA A 482 -20.83 -7.85 11.07
CA ALA A 482 -22.26 -7.66 11.31
C ALA A 482 -23.12 -8.73 10.62
N ALA A 483 -22.68 -9.23 9.45
CA ALA A 483 -23.41 -10.25 8.69
C ALA A 483 -23.23 -11.65 9.32
N THR A 484 -22.01 -12.00 9.75
CA THR A 484 -21.61 -13.38 10.08
C THR A 484 -21.71 -13.74 11.55
N ARG A 485 -21.90 -12.76 12.46
CA ARG A 485 -22.06 -13.05 13.88
C ARG A 485 -23.38 -13.80 14.15
N VAL A 486 -23.42 -14.59 15.23
CA VAL A 486 -24.69 -15.21 15.71
C VAL A 486 -25.70 -14.11 16.02
N GLY A 487 -26.92 -14.25 15.49
CA GLY A 487 -27.95 -13.21 15.50
C GLY A 487 -27.60 -11.98 14.67
N GLY A 488 -26.69 -12.11 13.71
CA GLY A 488 -26.33 -11.07 12.75
C GLY A 488 -27.34 -10.92 11.61
N THR A 489 -27.00 -10.05 10.65
CA THR A 489 -27.93 -9.69 9.60
C THR A 489 -28.35 -10.91 8.76
N LEU A 490 -27.43 -11.85 8.46
CA LEU A 490 -27.76 -13.05 7.68
C LEU A 490 -28.63 -14.03 8.46
N ASP A 491 -28.37 -14.23 9.74
CA ASP A 491 -29.21 -15.07 10.60
C ASP A 491 -30.63 -14.52 10.73
N GLN A 492 -30.75 -13.19 10.92
CA GLN A 492 -32.07 -12.53 11.09
C GLN A 492 -32.93 -12.57 9.83
N MET A 493 -32.32 -12.44 8.65
CA MET A 493 -33.08 -12.43 7.40
C MET A 493 -33.41 -13.83 6.89
N GLY A 494 -32.64 -14.83 7.28
CA GLY A 494 -32.80 -16.20 6.81
C GLY A 494 -32.29 -16.46 5.40
N VAL A 495 -32.19 -17.73 5.05
CA VAL A 495 -31.56 -18.22 3.78
C VAL A 495 -32.22 -17.66 2.53
N VAL A 496 -33.55 -17.62 2.48
CA VAL A 496 -34.30 -17.17 1.28
C VAL A 496 -33.96 -15.71 0.96
N ALA A 497 -34.02 -14.82 1.97
CA ALA A 497 -33.71 -13.42 1.77
C ALA A 497 -32.22 -13.19 1.45
N ALA A 498 -31.32 -13.97 2.06
CA ALA A 498 -29.90 -13.92 1.75
C ALA A 498 -29.59 -14.34 0.29
N VAL A 499 -30.33 -15.32 -0.26
CA VAL A 499 -30.22 -15.70 -1.67
C VAL A 499 -30.71 -14.57 -2.59
N GLU A 500 -31.78 -13.85 -2.20
CA GLU A 500 -32.23 -12.67 -2.97
C GLU A 500 -31.15 -11.58 -3.03
N LEU A 501 -30.39 -11.37 -1.94
CA LEU A 501 -29.23 -10.45 -1.95
C LEU A 501 -28.07 -10.96 -2.82
N ALA A 502 -27.91 -12.27 -2.99
CA ALA A 502 -26.87 -12.85 -3.84
C ALA A 502 -27.18 -12.71 -5.33
N LYS A 503 -28.46 -12.72 -5.74
CA LYS A 503 -28.86 -12.69 -7.16
C LYS A 503 -28.23 -11.55 -7.97
N PRO A 504 -28.28 -10.28 -7.54
CA PRO A 504 -27.65 -9.20 -8.29
C PRO A 504 -26.12 -9.37 -8.43
N LEU A 505 -25.46 -9.94 -7.43
CA LEU A 505 -24.02 -10.21 -7.48
C LEU A 505 -23.68 -11.34 -8.47
N VAL A 506 -24.46 -12.41 -8.48
CA VAL A 506 -24.36 -13.50 -9.47
C VAL A 506 -24.59 -12.95 -10.88
N PHE A 507 -25.59 -12.09 -11.05
CA PHE A 507 -25.88 -11.48 -12.35
C PHE A 507 -24.70 -10.60 -12.82
N ARG A 508 -24.18 -9.72 -11.97
CA ARG A 508 -23.02 -8.88 -12.29
C ARG A 508 -21.78 -9.70 -12.63
N LEU A 509 -21.51 -10.80 -11.93
CA LEU A 509 -20.39 -11.69 -12.25
C LEU A 509 -20.55 -12.35 -13.62
N ARG A 510 -21.75 -12.81 -13.96
CA ARG A 510 -22.04 -13.39 -15.27
C ARG A 510 -21.92 -12.36 -16.38
N GLU A 511 -22.48 -11.17 -16.18
CA GLU A 511 -22.41 -10.06 -17.12
C GLU A 511 -20.96 -9.61 -17.35
N TRP A 512 -20.20 -9.45 -16.27
CA TRP A 512 -18.77 -9.11 -16.33
C TRP A 512 -17.98 -10.15 -17.16
N HIS A 513 -18.20 -11.44 -16.91
CA HIS A 513 -17.53 -12.52 -17.64
C HIS A 513 -17.96 -12.58 -19.11
N ALA A 514 -19.26 -12.40 -19.41
CA ALA A 514 -19.78 -12.39 -20.77
C ALA A 514 -19.26 -11.19 -21.60
N ASN A 515 -18.99 -10.06 -20.94
CA ASN A 515 -18.50 -8.84 -21.58
C ASN A 515 -16.96 -8.76 -21.64
N LEU A 516 -16.24 -9.85 -21.30
CA LEU A 516 -14.80 -9.87 -21.46
C LEU A 516 -14.42 -9.79 -22.96
N PRO A 517 -13.52 -8.86 -23.34
CA PRO A 517 -12.98 -8.82 -24.69
C PRO A 517 -12.41 -10.16 -25.14
N ALA A 518 -12.54 -10.48 -26.43
CA ALA A 518 -12.04 -11.75 -26.98
C ALA A 518 -10.55 -11.98 -26.67
N ARG A 519 -9.74 -10.91 -26.66
CA ARG A 519 -8.30 -10.96 -26.33
C ARG A 519 -8.01 -11.36 -24.88
N LEU A 520 -8.98 -11.25 -23.96
CA LEU A 520 -8.85 -11.69 -22.58
C LEU A 520 -9.41 -13.09 -22.32
N GLN A 521 -9.98 -13.75 -23.33
CA GLN A 521 -10.43 -15.13 -23.18
C GLN A 521 -9.23 -16.07 -23.03
N LEU A 522 -9.39 -17.11 -22.19
CA LEU A 522 -8.32 -18.05 -21.88
C LEU A 522 -7.78 -18.81 -23.12
N GLN A 523 -8.65 -19.06 -24.07
CA GLN A 523 -8.30 -19.78 -25.32
C GLN A 523 -7.47 -18.93 -26.29
N ASN A 524 -7.56 -17.59 -26.18
CA ASN A 524 -6.87 -16.66 -27.07
C ASN A 524 -5.44 -16.42 -26.59
N THR A 525 -4.63 -17.46 -26.64
CA THR A 525 -3.24 -17.47 -26.20
C THR A 525 -2.34 -17.78 -27.38
N GLN A 526 -1.40 -16.88 -27.68
CA GLN A 526 -0.41 -17.09 -28.73
C GLN A 526 0.69 -18.03 -28.22
N LEU A 527 1.11 -18.96 -29.08
CA LEU A 527 2.14 -19.93 -28.75
C LEU A 527 3.48 -19.21 -28.43
N ARG A 528 4.10 -19.55 -27.31
CA ARG A 528 5.37 -18.98 -26.82
C ARG A 528 5.32 -17.52 -26.36
N GLU A 529 4.14 -16.93 -26.24
CA GLU A 529 3.97 -15.61 -25.66
C GLU A 529 3.35 -15.71 -24.26
N LEU A 530 3.93 -14.99 -23.27
CA LEU A 530 3.40 -14.97 -21.93
C LEU A 530 2.01 -14.32 -21.90
N CYS A 531 1.04 -14.99 -21.28
CA CYS A 531 -0.34 -14.57 -21.26
C CYS A 531 -0.86 -14.51 -19.82
N ALA A 532 -1.10 -13.32 -19.29
CA ALA A 532 -1.59 -13.11 -17.95
C ALA A 532 -3.11 -13.33 -17.77
N ASN A 533 -3.85 -13.71 -18.83
CA ASN A 533 -5.31 -13.94 -18.77
C ASN A 533 -5.68 -15.00 -17.72
N GLY A 534 -4.82 -16.02 -17.51
CA GLY A 534 -5.05 -17.05 -16.50
C GLY A 534 -5.28 -16.49 -15.10
N ALA A 535 -4.57 -15.42 -14.72
CA ALA A 535 -4.71 -14.77 -13.42
C ALA A 535 -6.09 -14.10 -13.26
N LEU A 536 -6.61 -13.47 -14.31
CA LEU A 536 -7.93 -12.85 -14.31
C LEU A 536 -9.05 -13.89 -14.16
N HIS A 537 -8.96 -15.01 -14.90
CA HIS A 537 -9.93 -16.09 -14.81
C HIS A 537 -9.91 -16.81 -13.47
N LEU A 538 -8.73 -17.00 -12.87
CA LEU A 538 -8.63 -17.55 -11.51
C LEU A 538 -9.24 -16.59 -10.47
N ALA A 539 -8.99 -15.29 -10.60
CA ALA A 539 -9.61 -14.29 -9.72
C ALA A 539 -11.14 -14.31 -9.85
N HIS A 540 -11.70 -14.44 -11.08
CA HIS A 540 -13.14 -14.59 -11.28
C HIS A 540 -13.68 -15.85 -10.58
N ALA A 541 -13.04 -17.01 -10.78
CA ALA A 541 -13.41 -18.24 -10.10
C ALA A 541 -13.37 -18.09 -8.58
N ALA A 542 -12.37 -17.39 -8.02
CA ALA A 542 -12.28 -17.14 -6.59
C ALA A 542 -13.44 -16.29 -6.05
N VAL A 543 -13.90 -15.26 -6.79
CA VAL A 543 -15.09 -14.49 -6.38
C VAL A 543 -16.35 -15.35 -6.40
N GLU A 544 -16.53 -16.20 -7.43
CA GLU A 544 -17.62 -17.17 -7.47
C GLU A 544 -17.56 -18.15 -6.29
N ILE A 545 -16.38 -18.70 -6.01
CA ILE A 545 -16.15 -19.60 -4.88
C ILE A 545 -16.48 -18.91 -3.56
N ALA A 546 -16.01 -17.68 -3.34
CA ALA A 546 -16.31 -16.91 -2.13
C ALA A 546 -17.81 -16.74 -1.95
N LEU A 547 -18.54 -16.34 -3.00
CA LEU A 547 -20.00 -16.17 -2.94
C LEU A 547 -20.71 -17.49 -2.63
N HIS A 548 -20.35 -18.59 -3.29
CA HIS A 548 -21.00 -19.88 -3.06
C HIS A 548 -20.64 -20.51 -1.71
N ARG A 549 -19.42 -20.27 -1.18
CA ARG A 549 -19.07 -20.63 0.20
C ARG A 549 -19.96 -19.94 1.21
N ALA A 550 -20.24 -18.65 1.02
CA ALA A 550 -21.15 -17.91 1.90
C ALA A 550 -22.56 -18.52 1.86
N LEU A 551 -23.08 -18.80 0.66
CA LEU A 551 -24.42 -19.38 0.48
C LEU A 551 -24.54 -20.79 1.10
N VAL A 552 -23.52 -21.64 1.00
CA VAL A 552 -23.51 -22.95 1.65
C VAL A 552 -23.49 -22.80 3.18
N ARG A 553 -22.75 -21.83 3.73
CA ARG A 553 -22.62 -21.61 5.18
C ARG A 553 -23.89 -21.16 5.87
N ILE A 554 -24.76 -20.44 5.17
CA ILE A 554 -26.01 -19.92 5.74
C ILE A 554 -27.16 -20.95 5.68
N THR A 555 -26.97 -22.11 5.06
CA THR A 555 -27.98 -23.17 5.06
C THR A 555 -28.16 -23.75 6.46
N THR A 556 -29.42 -23.98 6.85
CA THR A 556 -29.83 -24.56 8.14
C THR A 556 -30.72 -25.78 7.87
N PRO A 557 -30.99 -26.61 8.87
CA PRO A 557 -31.96 -27.73 8.73
C PRO A 557 -33.34 -27.27 8.28
N ASP A 558 -33.72 -26.03 8.57
CA ASP A 558 -35.00 -25.44 8.17
C ASP A 558 -35.03 -24.90 6.72
N THR A 559 -33.88 -24.97 6.01
CA THR A 559 -33.81 -24.52 4.61
C THR A 559 -34.73 -25.42 3.74
N PRO A 560 -35.59 -24.82 2.86
CA PRO A 560 -36.39 -25.61 1.96
C PRO A 560 -35.54 -26.58 1.13
N ALA A 561 -35.92 -27.86 1.09
CA ALA A 561 -35.10 -28.92 0.48
C ALA A 561 -34.75 -28.62 -1.00
N SER A 562 -35.69 -28.05 -1.78
CA SER A 562 -35.42 -27.63 -3.15
C SER A 562 -34.36 -26.51 -3.26
N LEU A 563 -34.38 -25.55 -2.34
CA LEU A 563 -33.40 -24.48 -2.31
C LEU A 563 -32.02 -25.00 -1.87
N TYR A 564 -31.99 -25.85 -0.84
CA TYR A 564 -30.79 -26.51 -0.35
C TYR A 564 -30.06 -27.26 -1.48
N GLU A 565 -30.83 -28.11 -2.24
CA GLU A 565 -30.25 -28.87 -3.36
C GLU A 565 -29.74 -27.94 -4.49
N VAL A 566 -30.47 -26.87 -4.82
CA VAL A 566 -30.01 -25.88 -5.82
C VAL A 566 -28.70 -25.19 -5.38
N LEU A 567 -28.60 -24.80 -4.12
CA LEU A 567 -27.38 -24.15 -3.60
C LEU A 567 -26.17 -25.10 -3.65
N ARG A 568 -26.36 -26.35 -3.23
CA ARG A 568 -25.29 -27.36 -3.21
C ARG A 568 -24.88 -27.80 -4.62
N SER A 569 -25.84 -28.08 -5.50
CA SER A 569 -25.54 -28.47 -6.88
C SER A 569 -24.82 -27.35 -7.64
N THR A 570 -25.21 -26.09 -7.41
CA THR A 570 -24.51 -24.94 -8.00
C THR A 570 -23.10 -24.80 -7.44
N ALA A 571 -22.91 -24.95 -6.12
CA ALA A 571 -21.58 -24.89 -5.50
C ALA A 571 -20.67 -26.02 -6.02
N ARG A 572 -21.21 -27.25 -6.20
CA ARG A 572 -20.47 -28.39 -6.81
C ARG A 572 -20.07 -28.06 -8.26
N ALA A 573 -20.98 -27.48 -9.06
CA ALA A 573 -20.67 -27.09 -10.44
C ALA A 573 -19.57 -26.03 -10.50
N LYS A 574 -19.59 -25.02 -9.59
CA LYS A 574 -18.53 -23.99 -9.53
C LYS A 574 -17.21 -24.55 -9.07
N LEU A 575 -17.20 -25.47 -8.10
CA LEU A 575 -16.02 -26.20 -7.68
C LEU A 575 -15.39 -26.95 -8.86
N GLN A 576 -16.19 -27.71 -9.61
CA GLN A 576 -15.73 -28.47 -10.76
C GLN A 576 -15.14 -27.54 -11.84
N SER A 577 -15.84 -26.45 -12.20
CA SER A 577 -15.35 -25.48 -13.20
C SER A 577 -14.04 -24.82 -12.78
N ALA A 578 -13.86 -24.52 -11.49
CA ALA A 578 -12.61 -23.92 -10.99
C ALA A 578 -11.42 -24.90 -11.05
N ILE A 579 -11.65 -26.19 -10.80
CA ILE A 579 -10.62 -27.23 -10.94
C ILE A 579 -10.26 -27.43 -12.43
N GLU A 580 -11.25 -27.48 -13.31
CA GLU A 580 -11.07 -27.57 -14.76
C GLU A 580 -10.30 -26.38 -15.31
N LEU A 581 -10.58 -25.16 -14.81
CA LEU A 581 -9.82 -23.95 -15.15
C LEU A 581 -8.33 -24.15 -14.84
N LEU A 582 -7.98 -24.59 -13.62
CA LEU A 582 -6.58 -24.86 -13.26
C LEU A 582 -5.97 -25.95 -14.15
N GLY A 583 -6.76 -26.97 -14.49
CA GLY A 583 -6.35 -28.04 -15.42
C GLY A 583 -6.10 -27.57 -16.85
N SER A 584 -6.77 -26.50 -17.29
CA SER A 584 -6.69 -25.95 -18.66
C SER A 584 -5.56 -24.91 -18.85
N LEU A 585 -4.90 -24.45 -17.77
CA LEU A 585 -3.81 -23.49 -17.86
C LEU A 585 -2.65 -24.06 -18.68
N ARG A 586 -2.18 -23.30 -19.66
CA ARG A 586 -1.04 -23.62 -20.53
C ARG A 586 0.27 -23.09 -19.92
N PRO A 587 1.44 -23.52 -20.43
CA PRO A 587 2.73 -22.95 -20.01
C PRO A 587 2.80 -21.43 -20.13
N GLU A 588 2.22 -20.86 -21.19
CA GLU A 588 2.16 -19.42 -21.43
C GLU A 588 1.42 -18.67 -20.33
N HIS A 589 0.40 -19.29 -19.74
CA HIS A 589 -0.32 -18.74 -18.59
C HIS A 589 0.47 -18.91 -17.28
N THR A 590 1.00 -20.11 -17.03
CA THR A 590 1.65 -20.42 -15.77
C THR A 590 2.96 -19.68 -15.57
N ALA A 591 3.61 -19.29 -16.65
CA ALA A 591 4.86 -18.54 -16.65
C ALA A 591 4.68 -17.01 -16.72
N ALA A 592 3.45 -16.51 -16.89
CA ALA A 592 3.14 -15.08 -16.87
C ALA A 592 3.19 -14.49 -15.45
N PHE A 593 2.95 -13.19 -15.32
CA PHE A 593 2.84 -12.53 -14.03
C PHE A 593 1.56 -12.93 -13.29
N TRP A 594 1.70 -13.35 -12.04
CA TRP A 594 0.63 -13.67 -11.10
C TRP A 594 0.76 -12.80 -9.85
N GLY A 595 -0.30 -12.10 -9.49
CA GLY A 595 -0.35 -11.33 -8.24
C GLY A 595 -0.30 -12.24 -7.00
N SER A 596 0.09 -11.66 -5.85
CA SER A 596 0.29 -12.39 -4.59
C SER A 596 -0.97 -13.11 -4.07
N ALA A 597 -2.16 -12.68 -4.45
CA ALA A 597 -3.42 -13.33 -4.09
C ALA A 597 -3.64 -14.69 -4.79
N ALA A 598 -2.99 -14.95 -5.92
CA ALA A 598 -3.27 -16.09 -6.78
C ALA A 598 -3.12 -17.45 -6.07
N ALA A 599 -2.11 -17.59 -5.22
CA ALA A 599 -1.90 -18.83 -4.44
C ALA A 599 -3.08 -19.12 -3.49
N TYR A 600 -3.58 -18.09 -2.83
CA TYR A 600 -4.73 -18.18 -1.92
C TYR A 600 -6.02 -18.40 -2.70
N GLN A 601 -6.22 -17.73 -3.83
CA GLN A 601 -7.37 -17.94 -4.72
C GLN A 601 -7.47 -19.40 -5.17
N ALA A 602 -6.35 -20.00 -5.55
CA ALA A 602 -6.30 -21.41 -5.93
C ALA A 602 -6.54 -22.35 -4.73
N ALA A 603 -6.00 -22.03 -3.55
CA ALA A 603 -6.23 -22.82 -2.33
C ALA A 603 -7.68 -22.72 -1.82
N GLU A 604 -8.37 -21.59 -2.05
CA GLU A 604 -9.77 -21.36 -1.67
C GLU A 604 -10.74 -22.31 -2.39
N ILE A 605 -10.37 -22.79 -3.58
CA ILE A 605 -11.12 -23.84 -4.29
C ILE A 605 -11.21 -25.09 -3.42
N GLY A 606 -10.09 -25.52 -2.80
CA GLY A 606 -10.08 -26.64 -1.87
C GLY A 606 -10.88 -26.37 -0.59
N SER A 607 -10.92 -25.12 -0.14
CA SER A 607 -11.72 -24.72 1.02
C SER A 607 -13.23 -24.88 0.78
N LEU A 608 -13.73 -24.64 -0.45
CA LEU A 608 -15.11 -24.95 -0.81
C LEU A 608 -15.36 -26.45 -0.83
N ALA A 609 -14.42 -27.26 -1.39
CA ALA A 609 -14.52 -28.71 -1.37
C ALA A 609 -14.59 -29.25 0.06
N GLY A 610 -13.72 -28.73 0.96
CA GLY A 610 -13.72 -29.08 2.39
C GLY A 610 -15.02 -28.71 3.10
N LEU A 611 -15.59 -27.55 2.81
CA LEU A 611 -16.89 -27.12 3.35
C LEU A 611 -18.02 -28.02 2.90
N LEU A 612 -18.10 -28.36 1.61
CA LEU A 612 -19.12 -29.26 1.06
C LEU A 612 -18.97 -30.67 1.65
N TRP A 613 -17.75 -31.16 1.83
CA TRP A 613 -17.48 -32.44 2.48
C TRP A 613 -17.92 -32.49 3.94
N ALA A 614 -17.59 -31.44 4.71
CA ALA A 614 -17.89 -31.36 6.14
C ALA A 614 -19.39 -31.19 6.43
N THR A 615 -20.17 -30.72 5.45
CA THR A 615 -21.61 -30.50 5.55
C THR A 615 -22.41 -31.42 4.64
N ALA A 616 -21.81 -32.53 4.14
CA ALA A 616 -22.46 -33.48 3.25
C ALA A 616 -23.49 -34.31 4.00
N ASP A 617 -24.65 -34.52 3.38
CA ASP A 617 -25.74 -35.36 3.91
C ASP A 617 -25.62 -36.82 3.51
N SER A 618 -24.73 -37.17 2.58
CA SER A 618 -24.54 -38.51 2.08
C SER A 618 -23.07 -38.89 1.95
N PHE A 619 -22.79 -40.19 2.09
CA PHE A 619 -21.46 -40.74 1.87
C PHE A 619 -20.97 -40.54 0.43
N ASP A 620 -21.87 -40.62 -0.54
CA ASP A 620 -21.56 -40.41 -1.96
C ASP A 620 -21.07 -38.98 -2.22
N GLU A 621 -21.69 -37.98 -1.59
CA GLU A 621 -21.26 -36.60 -1.69
C GLU A 621 -19.91 -36.39 -1.02
N MET A 622 -19.69 -36.99 0.15
CA MET A 622 -18.37 -36.95 0.82
C MET A 622 -17.27 -37.54 -0.09
N ALA A 623 -17.52 -38.70 -0.68
CA ALA A 623 -16.60 -39.37 -1.60
C ALA A 623 -16.34 -38.53 -2.85
N TRP A 624 -17.38 -37.90 -3.40
CA TRP A 624 -17.25 -36.99 -4.54
C TRP A 624 -16.35 -35.78 -4.19
N CYS A 625 -16.59 -35.14 -3.04
CA CYS A 625 -15.77 -34.00 -2.59
C CYS A 625 -14.29 -34.38 -2.38
N ALA A 626 -14.03 -35.54 -1.77
CA ALA A 626 -12.67 -36.07 -1.58
C ALA A 626 -11.96 -36.27 -2.93
N SER A 627 -12.66 -36.86 -3.93
CA SER A 627 -12.13 -37.01 -5.29
C SER A 627 -11.78 -35.67 -5.93
N ARG A 628 -12.61 -34.60 -5.71
CA ARG A 628 -12.33 -33.24 -6.23
C ARG A 628 -11.09 -32.62 -5.58
N VAL A 629 -10.86 -32.85 -4.29
CA VAL A 629 -9.63 -32.39 -3.61
C VAL A 629 -8.39 -33.08 -4.21
N ASP A 630 -8.47 -34.37 -4.52
CA ASP A 630 -7.34 -35.09 -5.13
C ASP A 630 -7.06 -34.61 -6.56
N GLU A 631 -8.10 -34.32 -7.32
CA GLU A 631 -7.98 -33.71 -8.66
C GLU A 631 -7.34 -32.32 -8.60
N LEU A 632 -7.76 -31.48 -7.62
CA LEU A 632 -7.14 -30.17 -7.35
C LEU A 632 -5.66 -30.32 -7.00
N ARG A 633 -5.32 -31.24 -6.10
CA ARG A 633 -3.92 -31.54 -5.73
C ARG A 633 -3.09 -31.94 -6.95
N TRP A 634 -3.65 -32.79 -7.79
CA TRP A 634 -2.99 -33.20 -9.04
C TRP A 634 -2.78 -32.00 -9.97
N ALA A 635 -3.81 -31.18 -10.23
CA ALA A 635 -3.72 -30.01 -11.08
C ALA A 635 -2.66 -29.02 -10.57
N LEU A 636 -2.63 -28.73 -9.27
CA LEU A 636 -1.66 -27.83 -8.64
C LEU A 636 -0.24 -28.42 -8.68
N ARG A 637 -0.07 -29.73 -8.47
CA ARG A 637 1.25 -30.40 -8.53
C ARG A 637 1.85 -30.34 -9.93
N VAL A 638 1.06 -30.62 -10.95
CA VAL A 638 1.51 -30.54 -12.35
C VAL A 638 1.91 -29.10 -12.71
N ARG A 639 1.12 -28.09 -12.30
CA ARG A 639 1.42 -26.67 -12.59
C ARG A 639 2.53 -26.12 -11.70
N GLY A 640 2.71 -26.62 -10.49
CA GLY A 640 3.68 -26.15 -9.52
C GLY A 640 5.15 -26.31 -9.95
N ALA A 641 5.44 -27.13 -10.94
CA ALA A 641 6.75 -27.22 -11.54
C ALA A 641 7.18 -25.90 -12.22
N ALA A 642 6.23 -25.23 -12.91
CA ALA A 642 6.49 -23.99 -13.65
C ALA A 642 5.93 -22.73 -12.96
N ALA A 643 4.89 -22.86 -12.14
CA ALA A 643 4.15 -21.73 -11.54
C ALA A 643 4.35 -21.66 -10.02
N PRO A 644 5.03 -20.61 -9.50
CA PRO A 644 5.22 -20.41 -8.06
C PRO A 644 3.90 -20.36 -7.27
N PHE A 645 2.87 -19.70 -7.82
CA PHE A 645 1.56 -19.61 -7.16
C PHE A 645 0.91 -20.98 -6.95
N ALA A 646 1.01 -21.89 -7.93
CA ALA A 646 0.41 -23.22 -7.83
C ALA A 646 1.14 -24.11 -6.80
N ARG A 647 2.47 -23.97 -6.69
CA ARG A 647 3.29 -24.63 -5.67
C ARG A 647 2.89 -24.17 -4.28
N GLU A 648 2.74 -22.86 -4.10
CA GLU A 648 2.32 -22.29 -2.82
C GLU A 648 0.87 -22.67 -2.48
N ALA A 649 -0.04 -22.64 -3.46
CA ALA A 649 -1.42 -23.08 -3.28
C ALA A 649 -1.49 -24.55 -2.83
N LEU A 650 -0.68 -25.42 -3.41
CA LEU A 650 -0.60 -26.83 -3.00
C LEU A 650 -0.13 -26.95 -1.54
N ARG A 651 0.92 -26.19 -1.16
CA ARG A 651 1.42 -26.16 0.21
C ARG A 651 0.35 -25.68 1.21
N LEU A 652 -0.40 -24.62 0.87
CA LEU A 652 -1.52 -24.13 1.68
C LEU A 652 -2.61 -25.20 1.82
N LEU A 653 -2.97 -25.83 0.72
CA LEU A 653 -3.98 -26.88 0.69
C LEU A 653 -3.59 -28.09 1.56
N GLU A 654 -2.35 -28.55 1.45
CA GLU A 654 -1.84 -29.69 2.23
C GLU A 654 -1.77 -29.38 3.73
N ARG A 655 -1.35 -28.16 4.08
CA ARG A 655 -1.31 -27.71 5.48
C ARG A 655 -2.70 -27.65 6.11
N ASP A 656 -3.67 -27.05 5.41
CA ASP A 656 -4.94 -26.66 6.00
C ASP A 656 -6.05 -27.72 5.81
N ILE A 657 -6.01 -28.50 4.72
CA ILE A 657 -7.02 -29.52 4.38
C ILE A 657 -6.45 -30.94 4.47
N GLY A 658 -5.14 -31.11 4.33
CA GLY A 658 -4.48 -32.41 4.41
C GLY A 658 -4.71 -33.17 5.74
N GLY A 659 -4.98 -32.44 6.83
CA GLY A 659 -5.31 -33.00 8.15
C GLY A 659 -6.76 -33.43 8.35
N LEU A 660 -7.68 -33.14 7.44
CA LEU A 660 -9.12 -33.41 7.60
C LEU A 660 -9.53 -34.89 7.39
N GLY A 661 -8.57 -35.83 7.23
CA GLY A 661 -8.89 -37.26 7.11
C GLY A 661 -9.61 -37.66 5.82
N MET A 662 -9.79 -36.72 4.87
CA MET A 662 -10.42 -36.97 3.57
C MET A 662 -9.75 -38.10 2.75
N VAL A 663 -8.50 -38.42 3.10
CA VAL A 663 -7.68 -39.45 2.40
C VAL A 663 -7.83 -40.88 3.01
N LYS A 664 -8.36 -41.02 4.25
CA LYS A 664 -8.36 -42.29 4.96
C LYS A 664 -9.58 -43.18 4.76
N THR A 665 -10.68 -42.69 4.20
CA THR A 665 -11.93 -43.44 4.11
C THR A 665 -12.01 -44.44 2.94
N ALA A 666 -11.06 -44.43 2.01
CA ALA A 666 -11.06 -45.38 0.89
C ALA A 666 -10.29 -46.69 1.19
N ASN A 667 -9.40 -46.74 2.20
CA ASN A 667 -8.58 -47.92 2.50
C ASN A 667 -8.97 -48.66 3.79
N ASP A 668 -9.75 -48.04 4.70
CA ASP A 668 -10.11 -48.68 5.97
C ASP A 668 -11.37 -49.55 5.94
N SER A 669 -12.01 -49.70 4.77
CA SER A 669 -13.17 -50.59 4.58
C SER A 669 -12.81 -51.96 4.00
N ILE A 670 -11.51 -52.33 3.94
CA ILE A 670 -11.02 -53.63 3.43
C ILE A 670 -10.17 -54.35 4.52
N SER A 671 -10.34 -54.07 5.78
CA SER A 671 -9.74 -54.88 6.83
C SER A 671 -10.80 -55.45 7.78
#